data_40b4c0b62c953e748bd805e8f6adf892
#
_entry.id   40b4c0b62c953e748bd805e8f6adf892
#
_cell.length_a   1.000
_cell.length_b   1.000
_cell.length_c   1.000
_cell.angle_alpha   90.00
_cell.angle_beta   90.00
_cell.angle_gamma   90.00
#
_symmetry.space_group_name_H-M   'P 1'
#
loop_
_entity.id
_entity.type
_entity.pdbx_description
1 polymer ?
#
loop_
_entity_poly.entity_id
_entity_poly.type
_entity_poly.pdbx_seq_one_letter_code
_entity_poly.pdbx_strand_id
1 'polypeptide(L)'
;MKNSVTIALLALGTIGYAQVKDSVRYEKKIDEVELFGEKKKKEKGMEIITRMPLKVRDQIQSISVISHKAIEDMGALTITDAAKNIPGVVLFSTYGGGAESMSIRGYRGTPVLKNGVLMNSDFRTSSMIADMQGVESMQVIRGSVAVTQGIGSALGAAGGVINITTKKPKFRNFTNVGFRYGSWEMYRPTIDFERVLDSKGQVSVRMNASYQNNKSYADYVKGERFYVNPSLAFRPDSKTEIVAEMDYMYNERTPNRGTVNLATDDVNAIYDLPKNKFLGFVSDYSKEKSFNFGIYADRKLSDKLRVRVAYLQGDNTSGGISSGKLDILKGSDDYKKRQRTISKSSGEDHSKVFQADLIGQEIKTGILKHTFQVGFDWKESYIITDSYALKATPKDTKNNALNVDVIDVTKDVSNILPSTVNTDDIIKVGSVQNAKSPIYGVSAQEVMGIGKYVKAVLGVRYSSYQGNNQAGKRDALDPSLGLMISPLENVNIYGSYTTTTSLRGNDRPLLNGGTIGASITRQWEAGFKSDWFDERLRFNLNLYSMDMNNLSYEVLNTSGKSTGYYDFAGDLTRQGVEIDLIGRVLPELEVMAGYSYLDAKYKNSPAYVDGSRPMMAAQHTGNVWLNYTVRHGALKGLNFGGGAYYVGDRPVNEYTQKVVVHNTKPGVKPFTLDAYTTLNLQVGYSFKNVSIKVFANNITDAIGYNAYYRGGFLNRNDPRNFAVQLNYKF
;
A
#
# COMPACT_ATOMS: atom_id res chain seq x y z
N MET A 1 22.94 15.15 17.12
CA MET A 1 22.60 14.02 16.23
C MET A 1 23.57 13.84 15.03
N LYS A 2 24.25 14.88 14.51
CA LYS A 2 25.26 14.72 13.44
C LYS A 2 26.44 13.82 13.82
N ASN A 3 26.86 13.82 15.08
CA ASN A 3 28.03 13.03 15.54
C ASN A 3 27.72 11.54 15.78
N SER A 4 26.45 11.16 15.94
CA SER A 4 26.06 9.76 16.21
C SER A 4 26.04 8.90 14.94
N VAL A 5 25.77 9.49 13.78
CA VAL A 5 25.76 8.80 12.49
C VAL A 5 27.19 8.48 12.02
N THR A 6 28.13 9.37 12.31
CA THR A 6 29.54 9.17 11.97
C THR A 6 30.19 8.04 12.80
N ILE A 7 29.77 7.88 14.04
CA ILE A 7 30.26 6.79 14.92
C ILE A 7 29.68 5.44 14.49
N ALA A 8 28.43 5.38 14.03
CA ALA A 8 27.82 4.15 13.51
C ALA A 8 28.46 3.68 12.20
N LEU A 9 28.89 4.60 11.33
CA LEU A 9 29.60 4.28 10.09
C LEU A 9 31.05 3.84 10.34
N LEU A 10 31.72 4.37 11.36
CA LEU A 10 33.07 3.96 11.77
C LEU A 10 33.06 2.60 12.48
N ALA A 11 32.03 2.27 13.27
CA ALA A 11 31.90 0.95 13.91
C ALA A 11 31.64 -0.17 12.87
N LEU A 12 31.03 0.12 11.74
CA LEU A 12 30.83 -0.84 10.63
C LEU A 12 32.15 -1.11 9.85
N GLY A 13 33.09 -0.19 9.85
CA GLY A 13 34.39 -0.36 9.21
C GLY A 13 35.34 -1.34 9.93
N THR A 14 35.15 -1.58 11.22
CA THR A 14 36.04 -2.46 12.02
C THR A 14 35.59 -3.92 12.06
N ILE A 15 34.36 -4.24 11.62
CA ILE A 15 33.86 -5.63 11.54
C ILE A 15 34.37 -6.36 10.28
N GLY A 16 35.00 -5.66 9.34
CA GLY A 16 35.47 -6.21 8.07
C GLY A 16 36.78 -7.00 8.10
N TYR A 17 37.50 -7.10 9.22
CA TYR A 17 38.83 -7.71 9.31
C TYR A 17 38.93 -8.99 10.16
N ALA A 18 37.90 -9.79 10.22
CA ALA A 18 38.04 -11.15 10.70
C ALA A 18 38.12 -12.10 9.49
N GLN A 19 39.32 -12.26 8.94
CA GLN A 19 39.62 -13.36 8.02
C GLN A 19 39.59 -14.68 8.81
N VAL A 20 38.53 -15.43 8.67
CA VAL A 20 38.55 -16.88 8.94
C VAL A 20 38.96 -17.56 7.64
N LYS A 21 40.16 -18.14 7.66
CA LYS A 21 40.67 -19.06 6.64
C LYS A 21 39.86 -20.34 6.69
N ASP A 22 39.47 -20.75 5.52
CA ASP A 22 39.31 -22.10 5.01
C ASP A 22 37.93 -22.78 4.92
N SER A 23 37.66 -23.05 3.65
CA SER A 23 37.25 -24.30 3.03
C SER A 23 35.88 -24.86 3.34
N VAL A 24 34.87 -24.22 2.75
CA VAL A 24 33.83 -24.99 2.06
C VAL A 24 33.69 -24.39 0.67
N ARG A 25 34.13 -25.16 -0.36
CA ARG A 25 33.85 -24.84 -1.77
C ARG A 25 32.33 -24.91 -1.98
N TYR A 26 31.63 -23.80 -1.72
CA TYR A 26 30.33 -23.58 -2.33
C TYR A 26 30.58 -23.10 -3.76
N GLU A 27 30.14 -23.88 -4.72
CA GLU A 27 30.08 -23.46 -6.12
C GLU A 27 29.43 -22.07 -6.19
N LYS A 28 30.16 -21.12 -6.80
CA LYS A 28 29.65 -19.81 -7.19
C LYS A 28 28.58 -20.00 -8.28
N LYS A 29 27.39 -20.44 -7.93
CA LYS A 29 26.20 -20.12 -8.71
C LYS A 29 25.76 -18.74 -8.28
N ILE A 30 26.02 -17.75 -9.11
CA ILE A 30 25.34 -16.46 -9.06
C ILE A 30 23.87 -16.80 -9.22
N ASP A 31 23.11 -16.76 -8.10
CA ASP A 31 21.68 -16.92 -8.14
C ASP A 31 21.10 -15.77 -8.97
N GLU A 32 20.75 -16.05 -10.21
CA GLU A 32 19.90 -15.19 -11.01
C GLU A 32 18.62 -15.01 -10.23
N VAL A 33 18.32 -13.78 -9.89
CA VAL A 33 17.14 -13.36 -9.13
C VAL A 33 15.89 -13.79 -9.91
N GLU A 34 15.14 -14.69 -9.31
CA GLU A 34 13.94 -15.29 -9.87
C GLU A 34 12.82 -14.27 -10.00
N LEU A 35 12.41 -13.94 -11.21
CA LEU A 35 11.08 -13.36 -11.45
C LEU A 35 10.05 -14.43 -11.79
N PHE A 36 10.25 -15.39 -12.47
CA PHE A 36 9.48 -16.57 -12.83
C PHE A 36 10.40 -17.46 -13.64
N GLY A 37 11.07 -18.41 -13.05
CA GLY A 37 11.80 -19.24 -13.97
C GLY A 37 12.96 -20.06 -13.49
N GLU A 38 13.00 -20.47 -12.23
CA GLU A 38 13.66 -21.73 -11.89
C GLU A 38 12.66 -22.71 -11.29
N LYS A 39 12.60 -23.90 -11.87
CA LYS A 39 11.88 -25.03 -11.30
C LYS A 39 12.30 -25.20 -9.84
N LYS A 40 11.32 -25.13 -8.90
CA LYS A 40 11.39 -25.72 -7.56
C LYS A 40 11.54 -24.83 -6.32
N LYS A 41 11.33 -23.52 -6.32
CA LYS A 41 11.04 -22.87 -5.01
C LYS A 41 9.62 -22.35 -5.00
N LYS A 42 8.79 -22.87 -4.09
CA LYS A 42 7.47 -22.33 -3.77
C LYS A 42 7.63 -20.86 -3.41
N GLU A 43 6.79 -20.00 -3.96
CA GLU A 43 6.76 -18.57 -3.64
C GLU A 43 6.36 -18.37 -2.16
N LYS A 44 7.33 -18.35 -1.25
CA LYS A 44 7.08 -18.22 0.20
C LYS A 44 6.21 -17.01 0.56
N GLY A 45 6.29 -15.92 -0.20
CA GLY A 45 5.47 -14.73 0.01
C GLY A 45 3.97 -14.98 -0.18
N MET A 46 3.60 -15.87 -1.08
CA MET A 46 2.20 -16.24 -1.30
C MET A 46 1.60 -17.03 -0.15
N GLU A 47 2.34 -17.94 0.44
CA GLU A 47 1.89 -18.71 1.60
C GLU A 47 1.59 -17.81 2.81
N ILE A 48 2.28 -16.68 2.92
CA ILE A 48 2.08 -15.74 4.03
C ILE A 48 0.74 -15.03 3.89
N ILE A 49 0.41 -14.53 2.69
CA ILE A 49 -0.81 -13.73 2.50
C ILE A 49 -2.08 -14.57 2.37
N THR A 50 -2.00 -15.70 1.67
CA THR A 50 -3.15 -16.61 1.48
C THR A 50 -3.29 -17.62 2.61
N ARG A 51 -2.25 -17.77 3.43
CA ARG A 51 -2.12 -18.76 4.52
C ARG A 51 -2.19 -20.22 4.03
N MET A 52 -2.11 -20.42 2.72
CA MET A 52 -2.20 -21.71 2.03
C MET A 52 -0.94 -21.96 1.19
N PRO A 53 -0.38 -23.19 1.18
CA PRO A 53 0.82 -23.54 0.43
C PRO A 53 0.48 -23.87 -1.06
N LEU A 54 -0.24 -22.97 -1.72
CA LEU A 54 -0.71 -23.13 -3.09
C LEU A 54 0.02 -22.19 -4.05
N LYS A 55 0.19 -22.61 -5.29
CA LYS A 55 0.66 -21.73 -6.35
C LYS A 55 -0.38 -20.65 -6.66
N VAL A 56 0.05 -19.51 -7.21
CA VAL A 56 -0.84 -18.41 -7.60
C VAL A 56 -1.97 -18.88 -8.52
N ARG A 57 -1.67 -19.77 -9.50
CA ARG A 57 -2.70 -20.27 -10.41
C ARG A 57 -3.74 -21.18 -9.73
N ASP A 58 -3.40 -21.80 -8.60
CA ASP A 58 -4.29 -22.71 -7.85
C ASP A 58 -5.16 -22.00 -6.81
N GLN A 59 -5.10 -20.67 -6.78
CA GLN A 59 -5.93 -19.79 -5.93
C GLN A 59 -7.16 -19.32 -6.71
N ILE A 60 -8.30 -19.16 -6.03
CA ILE A 60 -9.53 -18.61 -6.63
C ILE A 60 -9.60 -17.07 -6.58
N GLN A 61 -8.54 -16.40 -6.15
CA GLN A 61 -8.44 -14.94 -6.15
C GLN A 61 -7.58 -14.45 -7.32
N SER A 62 -7.85 -13.23 -7.76
CA SER A 62 -6.99 -12.52 -8.70
C SER A 62 -5.74 -12.02 -7.99
N ILE A 63 -4.58 -12.61 -8.27
CA ILE A 63 -3.32 -12.32 -7.57
C ILE A 63 -2.21 -11.99 -8.55
N SER A 64 -1.53 -10.87 -8.33
CA SER A 64 -0.33 -10.48 -9.06
C SER A 64 0.86 -10.35 -8.12
N VAL A 65 2.05 -10.73 -8.56
CA VAL A 65 3.29 -10.71 -7.77
C VAL A 65 4.34 -9.86 -8.48
N ILE A 66 4.96 -8.93 -7.76
CA ILE A 66 6.10 -8.13 -8.23
C ILE A 66 7.32 -8.53 -7.42
N SER A 67 8.36 -9.00 -8.09
CA SER A 67 9.60 -9.42 -7.43
C SER A 67 10.50 -8.24 -7.10
N HIS A 68 11.49 -8.46 -6.23
CA HIS A 68 12.54 -7.49 -5.94
C HIS A 68 13.25 -6.99 -7.21
N LYS A 69 13.57 -7.90 -8.14
CA LYS A 69 14.22 -7.52 -9.41
C LYS A 69 13.34 -6.57 -10.23
N ALA A 70 12.04 -6.83 -10.35
CA ALA A 70 11.13 -5.93 -11.06
C ALA A 70 11.03 -4.57 -10.38
N ILE A 71 10.99 -4.52 -9.05
CA ILE A 71 11.03 -3.28 -8.25
C ILE A 71 12.29 -2.47 -8.57
N GLU A 72 13.45 -3.13 -8.58
CA GLU A 72 14.73 -2.49 -8.90
C GLU A 72 14.83 -2.04 -10.37
N ASP A 73 14.33 -2.85 -11.31
CA ASP A 73 14.39 -2.53 -12.74
C ASP A 73 13.45 -1.35 -13.10
N MET A 74 12.29 -1.27 -12.46
CA MET A 74 11.40 -0.11 -12.56
C MET A 74 11.92 1.12 -11.82
N GLY A 75 12.92 0.97 -10.96
CA GLY A 75 13.44 2.04 -10.11
C GLY A 75 12.45 2.54 -9.07
N ALA A 76 11.49 1.70 -8.64
CA ALA A 76 10.45 2.07 -7.70
C ALA A 76 11.04 2.33 -6.30
N LEU A 77 10.71 3.48 -5.72
CA LEU A 77 11.16 3.89 -4.38
C LEU A 77 10.06 3.82 -3.33
N THR A 78 8.80 3.77 -3.76
CA THR A 78 7.63 3.67 -2.89
C THR A 78 6.77 2.44 -3.25
N ILE A 79 5.90 2.05 -2.32
CA ILE A 79 4.94 0.96 -2.54
C ILE A 79 4.01 1.32 -3.71
N THR A 80 3.60 2.58 -3.81
CA THR A 80 2.74 3.07 -4.88
C THR A 80 3.42 3.05 -6.24
N ASP A 81 4.72 3.34 -6.32
CA ASP A 81 5.49 3.24 -7.58
C ASP A 81 5.50 1.83 -8.15
N ALA A 82 5.62 0.83 -7.29
CA ALA A 82 5.57 -0.56 -7.71
C ALA A 82 4.13 -1.01 -8.02
N ALA A 83 3.19 -0.74 -7.11
CA ALA A 83 1.81 -1.24 -7.17
C ALA A 83 1.01 -0.70 -8.35
N LYS A 84 1.27 0.53 -8.83
CA LYS A 84 0.61 1.10 -10.02
C LYS A 84 0.82 0.27 -11.29
N ASN A 85 1.82 -0.61 -11.31
CA ASN A 85 2.06 -1.53 -12.44
C ASN A 85 1.19 -2.79 -12.39
N ILE A 86 0.19 -2.83 -11.53
CA ILE A 86 -0.82 -3.90 -11.47
C ILE A 86 -2.17 -3.34 -11.96
N PRO A 87 -2.89 -4.04 -12.86
CA PRO A 87 -4.16 -3.57 -13.38
C PRO A 87 -5.20 -3.37 -12.27
N GLY A 88 -5.97 -2.28 -12.36
CA GLY A 88 -6.99 -1.92 -11.39
C GLY A 88 -6.46 -1.31 -10.09
N VAL A 89 -5.13 -1.14 -9.94
CA VAL A 89 -4.51 -0.43 -8.82
C VAL A 89 -4.19 1.00 -9.24
N VAL A 90 -4.72 1.97 -8.51
CA VAL A 90 -4.56 3.40 -8.80
C VAL A 90 -4.13 4.13 -7.54
N LEU A 91 -3.20 5.07 -7.67
CA LEU A 91 -2.92 6.04 -6.61
C LEU A 91 -4.17 6.91 -6.41
N PHE A 92 -4.79 6.79 -5.24
CA PHE A 92 -5.98 7.55 -4.90
C PHE A 92 -5.62 8.97 -4.49
N SER A 93 -4.72 9.14 -3.54
CA SER A 93 -4.28 10.45 -3.03
C SER A 93 -2.97 10.36 -2.28
N THR A 94 -2.21 11.46 -2.30
CA THR A 94 -1.02 11.68 -1.46
C THR A 94 -1.32 12.55 -0.24
N TYR A 95 -2.55 13.00 -0.05
CA TYR A 95 -2.99 13.82 1.09
C TYR A 95 -2.06 15.02 1.37
N GLY A 96 -1.68 15.73 0.32
CA GLY A 96 -0.76 16.85 0.43
C GLY A 96 0.69 16.43 0.68
N GLY A 97 1.12 15.30 0.10
CA GLY A 97 2.45 14.74 0.30
C GLY A 97 2.65 14.13 1.69
N GLY A 98 1.61 14.13 2.53
CA GLY A 98 1.65 13.65 3.90
C GLY A 98 1.48 12.14 4.06
N ALA A 99 0.79 11.49 3.16
CA ALA A 99 0.50 10.07 3.21
C ALA A 99 0.09 9.58 1.82
N GLU A 100 0.19 8.29 1.57
CA GLU A 100 -0.24 7.71 0.31
C GLU A 100 -1.34 6.69 0.55
N SER A 101 -2.36 6.70 -0.29
CA SER A 101 -3.36 5.65 -0.33
C SER A 101 -3.64 5.21 -1.76
N MET A 102 -3.96 3.95 -1.90
CA MET A 102 -4.28 3.34 -3.18
C MET A 102 -5.76 2.92 -3.22
N SER A 103 -6.23 2.74 -4.42
CA SER A 103 -7.55 2.21 -4.72
C SER A 103 -7.40 0.94 -5.56
N ILE A 104 -8.15 -0.09 -5.22
CA ILE A 104 -8.31 -1.31 -6.02
C ILE A 104 -9.80 -1.50 -6.31
N ARG A 105 -10.17 -1.76 -7.58
CA ARG A 105 -11.57 -1.92 -8.03
C ARG A 105 -12.45 -0.75 -7.56
N GLY A 106 -11.91 0.48 -7.53
CA GLY A 106 -12.64 1.68 -7.08
C GLY A 106 -12.91 1.76 -5.58
N TYR A 107 -12.40 0.82 -4.75
CA TYR A 107 -12.37 0.96 -3.31
C TYR A 107 -11.17 1.78 -2.88
N ARG A 108 -11.40 2.93 -2.27
CA ARG A 108 -10.32 3.76 -1.73
C ARG A 108 -9.78 3.17 -0.42
N GLY A 109 -8.51 3.43 -0.14
CA GLY A 109 -7.91 3.04 1.13
C GLY A 109 -7.59 1.56 1.19
N THR A 110 -6.98 1.06 0.11
CA THR A 110 -6.47 -0.32 0.05
C THR A 110 -5.50 -0.56 1.20
N PRO A 111 -5.74 -1.57 2.05
CA PRO A 111 -4.81 -1.93 3.11
C PRO A 111 -3.47 -2.40 2.55
N VAL A 112 -2.37 -1.96 3.17
CA VAL A 112 -1.05 -2.51 2.92
C VAL A 112 -0.64 -3.38 4.10
N LEU A 113 -0.39 -4.64 3.82
CA LEU A 113 0.04 -5.63 4.80
C LEU A 113 1.56 -5.75 4.76
N LYS A 114 2.15 -6.07 5.90
CA LYS A 114 3.54 -6.46 6.02
C LYS A 114 3.62 -7.90 6.47
N ASN A 115 4.24 -8.76 5.65
CA ASN A 115 4.32 -10.20 5.91
C ASN A 115 2.96 -10.84 6.24
N GLY A 116 1.92 -10.44 5.52
CA GLY A 116 0.56 -10.98 5.68
C GLY A 116 -0.27 -10.36 6.80
N VAL A 117 0.23 -9.33 7.47
CA VAL A 117 -0.42 -8.73 8.64
C VAL A 117 -0.64 -7.24 8.46
N LEU A 118 -1.81 -6.75 8.85
CA LEU A 118 -2.12 -5.32 8.87
C LEU A 118 -1.54 -4.68 10.14
N MET A 119 -0.44 -3.94 9.99
CA MET A 119 0.30 -3.33 11.10
C MET A 119 -0.25 -1.98 11.56
N ASN A 120 -0.99 -1.28 10.72
CA ASN A 120 -1.47 0.07 10.99
C ASN A 120 -2.99 0.10 11.05
N SER A 121 -3.53 0.98 11.87
CA SER A 121 -4.98 1.23 11.95
C SER A 121 -5.48 2.14 10.84
N ASP A 122 -4.64 3.02 10.33
CA ASP A 122 -4.98 3.96 9.27
C ASP A 122 -4.39 3.52 7.92
N PHE A 123 -5.26 3.34 6.92
CA PHE A 123 -4.89 3.00 5.56
C PHE A 123 -4.05 4.08 4.84
N ARG A 124 -4.03 5.31 5.36
CA ARG A 124 -3.24 6.42 4.82
C ARG A 124 -1.76 6.35 5.15
N THR A 125 -1.35 5.41 5.98
CA THR A 125 0.03 5.24 6.45
C THR A 125 0.83 4.21 5.65
N SER A 126 0.36 3.85 4.44
CA SER A 126 1.02 2.82 3.60
C SER A 126 2.48 3.14 3.31
N SER A 127 2.83 4.42 3.16
CA SER A 127 4.21 4.86 2.95
C SER A 127 5.15 4.66 4.15
N MET A 128 4.58 4.35 5.34
CA MET A 128 5.31 4.16 6.59
C MET A 128 5.56 2.69 6.94
N ILE A 129 5.04 1.76 6.14
CA ILE A 129 5.08 0.33 6.47
C ILE A 129 6.47 -0.24 6.21
N ALA A 130 7.12 0.16 5.11
CA ALA A 130 8.49 -0.20 4.77
C ALA A 130 9.06 0.72 3.68
N ASP A 131 10.39 0.79 3.64
CA ASP A 131 11.14 1.30 2.49
C ASP A 131 11.37 0.16 1.47
N MET A 132 11.37 0.46 0.17
CA MET A 132 11.56 -0.54 -0.88
C MET A 132 12.92 -1.26 -0.80
N GLN A 133 13.91 -0.69 -0.10
CA GLN A 133 15.19 -1.37 0.19
C GLN A 133 14.99 -2.65 1.01
N GLY A 134 14.02 -2.67 1.93
CA GLY A 134 13.71 -3.83 2.77
C GLY A 134 12.72 -4.82 2.15
N VAL A 135 12.20 -4.56 0.93
CA VAL A 135 11.15 -5.38 0.31
C VAL A 135 11.75 -6.44 -0.60
N GLU A 136 11.39 -7.71 -0.37
CA GLU A 136 11.75 -8.87 -1.20
C GLU A 136 10.75 -9.05 -2.35
N SER A 137 9.48 -8.85 -2.10
CA SER A 137 8.43 -8.96 -3.12
C SER A 137 7.15 -8.26 -2.64
N MET A 138 6.32 -7.91 -3.60
CA MET A 138 4.99 -7.36 -3.35
C MET A 138 3.95 -8.27 -3.99
N GLN A 139 2.86 -8.54 -3.27
CA GLN A 139 1.71 -9.27 -3.76
C GLN A 139 0.49 -8.37 -3.71
N VAL A 140 -0.30 -8.37 -4.77
CA VAL A 140 -1.58 -7.67 -4.83
C VAL A 140 -2.67 -8.71 -5.01
N ILE A 141 -3.55 -8.83 -4.03
CA ILE A 141 -4.78 -9.61 -4.14
C ILE A 141 -5.91 -8.63 -4.42
N ARG A 142 -6.63 -8.85 -5.50
CA ARG A 142 -7.82 -8.07 -5.89
C ARG A 142 -9.08 -8.82 -5.48
N GLY A 143 -10.03 -8.10 -4.91
CA GLY A 143 -11.25 -8.67 -4.36
C GLY A 143 -11.15 -9.12 -2.91
N SER A 144 -12.13 -9.88 -2.43
CA SER A 144 -12.26 -10.26 -1.02
C SER A 144 -11.08 -11.08 -0.50
N VAL A 145 -10.58 -10.68 0.65
CA VAL A 145 -9.56 -11.40 1.43
C VAL A 145 -10.05 -11.70 2.86
N ALA A 146 -11.36 -11.63 3.10
CA ALA A 146 -11.92 -11.73 4.44
C ALA A 146 -11.53 -13.02 5.16
N VAL A 147 -11.49 -14.15 4.47
CA VAL A 147 -11.14 -15.44 5.06
C VAL A 147 -9.71 -15.44 5.64
N THR A 148 -8.77 -14.79 4.99
CA THR A 148 -7.36 -14.75 5.43
C THR A 148 -7.06 -13.60 6.39
N GLN A 149 -7.70 -12.44 6.19
CA GLN A 149 -7.36 -11.17 6.87
C GLN A 149 -8.42 -10.70 7.86
N GLY A 150 -9.60 -11.32 7.85
CA GLY A 150 -10.69 -11.04 8.76
C GLY A 150 -11.38 -9.70 8.54
N ILE A 151 -11.98 -9.18 9.60
CA ILE A 151 -12.68 -7.91 9.63
C ILE A 151 -11.64 -6.82 9.39
N GLY A 152 -11.57 -6.35 8.14
CA GLY A 152 -10.72 -5.21 7.81
C GLY A 152 -11.25 -3.96 8.48
N SER A 153 -10.44 -3.31 9.28
CA SER A 153 -10.74 -1.95 9.76
C SER A 153 -10.72 -0.93 8.63
N ALA A 154 -10.20 -1.30 7.48
CA ALA A 154 -9.92 -0.39 6.38
C ALA A 154 -11.09 -0.29 5.40
N LEU A 155 -11.26 0.89 4.81
CA LEU A 155 -12.26 1.22 3.82
C LEU A 155 -12.13 0.41 2.51
N GLY A 156 -11.02 -0.22 2.23
CA GLY A 156 -10.73 -0.83 0.93
C GLY A 156 -10.58 -2.35 0.94
N ALA A 157 -10.80 -3.01 2.08
CA ALA A 157 -10.55 -4.46 2.22
C ALA A 157 -11.36 -5.33 1.24
N ALA A 158 -12.56 -4.90 0.86
CA ALA A 158 -13.36 -5.62 -0.13
C ALA A 158 -12.80 -5.49 -1.56
N GLY A 159 -12.11 -4.40 -1.89
CA GLY A 159 -11.44 -4.22 -3.17
C GLY A 159 -10.17 -5.06 -3.30
N GLY A 160 -9.55 -5.40 -2.19
CA GLY A 160 -8.31 -6.17 -2.15
C GLY A 160 -7.28 -5.62 -1.17
N VAL A 161 -6.10 -6.21 -1.18
CA VAL A 161 -4.98 -5.80 -0.33
C VAL A 161 -3.67 -5.82 -1.11
N ILE A 162 -2.71 -5.04 -0.65
CA ILE A 162 -1.32 -5.11 -1.07
C ILE A 162 -0.52 -5.68 0.09
N ASN A 163 0.28 -6.71 -0.16
CA ASN A 163 1.19 -7.25 0.83
C ASN A 163 2.63 -7.02 0.41
N ILE A 164 3.46 -6.57 1.33
CA ILE A 164 4.90 -6.56 1.16
C ILE A 164 5.52 -7.69 1.98
N THR A 165 6.41 -8.44 1.35
CA THR A 165 7.25 -9.42 2.01
C THR A 165 8.63 -8.82 2.22
N THR A 166 9.11 -8.79 3.46
CA THR A 166 10.42 -8.24 3.80
C THR A 166 11.55 -9.20 3.43
N LYS A 167 12.73 -8.64 3.17
CA LYS A 167 13.95 -9.40 2.97
C LYS A 167 14.36 -10.10 4.26
N LYS A 168 14.50 -11.42 4.22
CA LYS A 168 14.93 -12.27 5.35
C LYS A 168 16.24 -12.98 5.02
N PRO A 169 17.01 -13.45 6.02
CA PRO A 169 18.21 -14.25 5.78
C PRO A 169 17.90 -15.49 4.91
N LYS A 170 18.76 -15.76 3.94
CA LYS A 170 18.71 -16.91 3.05
C LYS A 170 19.90 -17.85 3.25
N PHE A 171 20.68 -17.61 4.32
CA PHE A 171 21.88 -18.35 4.70
C PHE A 171 22.98 -18.26 3.62
N ARG A 172 23.25 -17.01 3.21
CA ARG A 172 24.29 -16.66 2.24
C ARG A 172 25.19 -15.57 2.80
N ASN A 173 26.42 -15.48 2.28
CA ASN A 173 27.34 -14.41 2.63
C ASN A 173 27.45 -13.44 1.44
N PHE A 174 26.98 -12.23 1.59
CA PHE A 174 27.12 -11.17 0.60
C PHE A 174 27.00 -9.78 1.25
N THR A 175 27.50 -8.78 0.55
CA THR A 175 27.26 -7.37 0.82
C THR A 175 26.97 -6.67 -0.49
N ASN A 176 25.88 -5.92 -0.55
CA ASN A 176 25.54 -5.07 -1.68
C ASN A 176 25.43 -3.63 -1.18
N VAL A 177 26.20 -2.72 -1.73
CA VAL A 177 26.11 -1.29 -1.46
C VAL A 177 25.64 -0.57 -2.71
N GLY A 178 24.76 0.39 -2.53
CA GLY A 178 24.18 1.16 -3.62
C GLY A 178 24.22 2.65 -3.34
N PHE A 179 24.26 3.43 -4.41
CA PHE A 179 24.10 4.87 -4.37
C PHE A 179 23.27 5.33 -5.55
N ARG A 180 22.22 6.09 -5.29
CA ARG A 180 21.38 6.70 -6.32
C ARG A 180 21.41 8.21 -6.17
N TYR A 181 21.60 8.90 -7.32
CA TYR A 181 21.49 10.34 -7.43
C TYR A 181 20.45 10.69 -8.51
N GLY A 182 19.64 11.69 -8.27
CA GLY A 182 18.54 12.03 -9.17
C GLY A 182 18.16 13.50 -9.19
N SER A 183 17.15 13.81 -9.98
CA SER A 183 16.54 15.13 -10.07
C SER A 183 16.17 15.65 -8.70
N TRP A 184 16.18 16.99 -8.56
CA TRP A 184 15.86 17.70 -7.31
C TRP A 184 16.83 17.36 -6.18
N GLU A 185 18.12 17.24 -6.52
CA GLU A 185 19.20 16.97 -5.57
C GLU A 185 18.96 15.71 -4.72
N MET A 186 18.23 14.74 -5.26
CA MET A 186 17.98 13.48 -4.56
C MET A 186 19.27 12.67 -4.50
N TYR A 187 19.65 12.23 -3.29
CA TYR A 187 20.69 11.25 -3.08
C TYR A 187 20.25 10.18 -2.10
N ARG A 188 20.64 8.92 -2.39
CA ARG A 188 20.17 7.75 -1.66
C ARG A 188 21.25 6.66 -1.60
N PRO A 189 22.09 6.61 -0.57
CA PRO A 189 22.91 5.45 -0.24
C PRO A 189 22.04 4.30 0.31
N THR A 190 22.44 3.06 -0.02
CA THR A 190 21.75 1.84 0.42
C THR A 190 22.76 0.76 0.77
N ILE A 191 22.40 -0.14 1.67
CA ILE A 191 23.16 -1.35 1.98
C ILE A 191 22.21 -2.53 2.20
N ASP A 192 22.64 -3.72 1.74
CA ASP A 192 22.02 -5.01 2.00
C ASP A 192 23.15 -6.02 2.23
N PHE A 193 23.27 -6.53 3.43
CA PHE A 193 24.26 -7.55 3.70
C PHE A 193 23.67 -8.73 4.45
N GLU A 194 24.24 -9.91 4.23
CA GLU A 194 23.86 -11.14 4.91
C GLU A 194 25.13 -11.91 5.30
N ARG A 195 25.12 -12.50 6.48
CA ARG A 195 26.19 -13.34 7.01
C ARG A 195 25.63 -14.55 7.74
N VAL A 196 26.21 -15.70 7.47
CA VAL A 196 26.03 -16.90 8.27
C VAL A 196 27.01 -16.82 9.45
N LEU A 197 26.50 -16.96 10.66
CA LEU A 197 27.26 -16.69 11.88
C LEU A 197 27.94 -17.93 12.49
N ASP A 198 27.47 -19.11 12.13
CA ASP A 198 27.97 -20.36 12.70
C ASP A 198 28.47 -21.33 11.63
N SER A 199 29.36 -22.23 12.00
CA SER A 199 29.94 -23.22 11.10
C SER A 199 28.94 -24.28 10.61
N LYS A 200 27.85 -24.49 11.33
CA LYS A 200 26.78 -25.42 10.96
C LYS A 200 25.77 -24.82 9.99
N GLY A 201 25.84 -23.52 9.75
CA GLY A 201 24.88 -22.81 8.86
C GLY A 201 23.46 -22.74 9.44
N GLN A 202 23.34 -22.73 10.78
CA GLN A 202 22.06 -22.71 11.47
C GLN A 202 21.60 -21.29 11.81
N VAL A 203 22.52 -20.34 11.92
CA VAL A 203 22.22 -18.95 12.27
C VAL A 203 22.69 -18.01 11.17
N SER A 204 21.79 -17.15 10.67
CA SER A 204 22.12 -16.12 9.70
C SER A 204 21.48 -14.79 10.06
N VAL A 205 22.22 -13.72 9.84
CA VAL A 205 21.72 -12.34 9.99
C VAL A 205 21.70 -11.64 8.66
N ARG A 206 20.69 -10.77 8.45
CA ARG A 206 20.62 -9.88 7.31
C ARG A 206 20.25 -8.48 7.79
N MET A 207 20.82 -7.46 7.18
CA MET A 207 20.46 -6.07 7.42
C MET A 207 20.30 -5.33 6.10
N ASN A 208 19.20 -4.61 5.99
CA ASN A 208 18.92 -3.66 4.93
C ASN A 208 18.86 -2.27 5.52
N ALA A 209 19.49 -1.29 4.88
CA ALA A 209 19.35 0.10 5.28
C ALA A 209 19.38 1.03 4.08
N SER A 210 18.73 2.17 4.22
CA SER A 210 18.76 3.27 3.26
C SER A 210 18.66 4.61 3.97
N TYR A 211 19.28 5.61 3.38
CA TYR A 211 19.08 7.01 3.71
C TYR A 211 18.71 7.74 2.42
N GLN A 212 17.77 8.65 2.47
CA GLN A 212 17.37 9.47 1.33
C GLN A 212 17.19 10.90 1.78
N ASN A 213 17.70 11.81 0.97
CA ASN A 213 17.42 13.23 1.09
C ASN A 213 17.13 13.77 -0.30
N ASN A 214 16.12 14.60 -0.44
CA ASN A 214 15.70 15.16 -1.71
C ASN A 214 14.95 16.48 -1.52
N LYS A 215 15.04 17.33 -2.53
CA LYS A 215 14.07 18.39 -2.79
C LYS A 215 12.93 17.84 -3.63
N SER A 216 12.00 18.69 -4.03
CA SER A 216 10.88 18.38 -4.92
C SER A 216 10.90 19.29 -6.15
N TYR A 217 10.06 18.97 -7.13
CA TYR A 217 9.75 19.90 -8.22
C TYR A 217 9.02 21.17 -7.74
N ALA A 218 8.34 21.09 -6.60
CA ALA A 218 7.70 22.24 -5.96
C ALA A 218 8.73 22.99 -5.08
N ASP A 219 8.71 24.31 -5.19
CA ASP A 219 9.61 25.18 -4.45
C ASP A 219 9.47 24.95 -2.93
N TYR A 220 10.59 25.00 -2.22
CA TYR A 220 10.67 24.84 -0.75
C TYR A 220 10.28 23.45 -0.21
N VAL A 221 9.78 22.56 -1.02
CA VAL A 221 9.40 21.19 -0.61
C VAL A 221 10.63 20.30 -0.59
N LYS A 222 10.89 19.66 0.54
CA LYS A 222 12.02 18.75 0.77
C LYS A 222 11.61 17.57 1.62
N GLY A 223 12.39 16.50 1.57
CA GLY A 223 12.18 15.30 2.36
C GLY A 223 13.49 14.64 2.78
N GLU A 224 13.46 14.02 3.95
CA GLU A 224 14.52 13.18 4.50
C GLU A 224 13.92 11.89 5.01
N ARG A 225 14.53 10.74 4.67
CA ARG A 225 14.10 9.42 5.12
C ARG A 225 15.30 8.59 5.53
N PHE A 226 15.18 7.91 6.66
CA PHE A 226 16.10 6.89 7.11
C PHE A 226 15.33 5.59 7.38
N TYR A 227 15.88 4.47 6.94
CA TYR A 227 15.31 3.15 7.13
C TYR A 227 16.39 2.14 7.49
N VAL A 228 16.11 1.25 8.43
CA VAL A 228 16.93 0.10 8.76
C VAL A 228 16.07 -1.09 9.14
N ASN A 229 16.42 -2.27 8.61
CA ASN A 229 15.71 -3.54 8.85
C ASN A 229 16.71 -4.67 9.08
N PRO A 230 17.17 -4.89 10.32
CA PRO A 230 17.89 -6.09 10.72
C PRO A 230 16.95 -7.27 10.92
N SER A 231 17.43 -8.47 10.59
CA SER A 231 16.73 -9.72 10.78
C SER A 231 17.70 -10.86 11.09
N LEU A 232 17.24 -11.80 11.92
CA LEU A 232 17.95 -13.01 12.35
C LEU A 232 17.11 -14.22 11.96
N ALA A 233 17.72 -15.22 11.34
CA ALA A 233 17.10 -16.51 11.09
C ALA A 233 17.87 -17.62 11.82
N PHE A 234 17.13 -18.50 12.47
CA PHE A 234 17.64 -19.65 13.19
C PHE A 234 16.97 -20.94 12.74
N ARG A 235 17.75 -21.93 12.31
CA ARG A 235 17.33 -23.26 11.89
C ARG A 235 17.98 -24.32 12.77
N PRO A 236 17.41 -24.60 13.97
CA PRO A 236 17.98 -25.60 14.89
C PRO A 236 18.03 -26.99 14.29
N ASP A 237 17.11 -27.29 13.38
CA ASP A 237 17.00 -28.55 12.66
C ASP A 237 16.42 -28.34 11.25
N SER A 238 16.29 -29.40 10.45
CA SER A 238 15.75 -29.35 9.09
C SER A 238 14.23 -29.11 9.02
N LYS A 239 13.53 -29.12 10.15
CA LYS A 239 12.07 -29.00 10.25
C LYS A 239 11.62 -27.66 10.83
N THR A 240 12.53 -26.91 11.48
CA THR A 240 12.20 -25.70 12.22
C THR A 240 12.94 -24.50 11.64
N GLU A 241 12.23 -23.41 11.40
CA GLU A 241 12.80 -22.11 11.06
C GLU A 241 12.17 -21.04 11.94
N ILE A 242 12.99 -20.27 12.64
CA ILE A 242 12.57 -19.13 13.45
C ILE A 242 13.22 -17.88 12.85
N VAL A 243 12.43 -16.84 12.60
CA VAL A 243 12.93 -15.56 12.10
C VAL A 243 12.45 -14.46 13.03
N ALA A 244 13.38 -13.66 13.53
CA ALA A 244 13.09 -12.41 14.21
C ALA A 244 13.53 -11.26 13.30
N GLU A 245 12.70 -10.25 13.17
CA GLU A 245 13.02 -9.02 12.41
C GLU A 245 12.53 -7.79 13.15
N MET A 246 13.22 -6.70 12.93
CA MET A 246 12.72 -5.39 13.31
C MET A 246 12.98 -4.41 12.18
N ASP A 247 12.26 -3.30 12.14
CA ASP A 247 12.60 -2.17 11.30
C ASP A 247 12.28 -0.87 12.01
N TYR A 248 13.08 0.11 11.67
CA TYR A 248 12.88 1.48 12.08
C TYR A 248 12.90 2.37 10.86
N MET A 249 11.91 3.24 10.75
CA MET A 249 11.85 4.26 9.73
C MET A 249 11.61 5.63 10.35
N TYR A 250 12.40 6.60 9.93
CA TYR A 250 12.22 8.02 10.19
C TYR A 250 11.96 8.71 8.86
N ASN A 251 10.96 9.57 8.82
CA ASN A 251 10.61 10.35 7.65
C ASN A 251 10.23 11.76 8.08
N GLU A 252 10.92 12.76 7.56
CA GLU A 252 10.61 14.17 7.74
C GLU A 252 10.45 14.83 6.37
N ARG A 253 9.43 15.65 6.21
CA ARG A 253 9.16 16.32 4.94
C ARG A 253 8.40 17.62 5.14
N THR A 254 8.51 18.50 4.14
CA THR A 254 7.61 19.64 3.98
C THR A 254 6.30 19.16 3.34
N PRO A 255 5.15 19.25 4.02
CA PRO A 255 3.86 18.90 3.43
C PRO A 255 3.55 19.82 2.25
N ASN A 256 3.24 19.25 1.08
CA ASN A 256 2.78 19.99 -0.08
C ASN A 256 1.28 19.72 -0.27
N ARG A 257 0.45 20.68 0.09
CA ARG A 257 -1.02 20.56 -0.05
C ARG A 257 -1.47 20.47 -1.52
N GLY A 258 -0.56 20.73 -2.45
CA GLY A 258 -0.79 20.63 -3.87
C GLY A 258 -1.51 21.83 -4.44
N THR A 259 -2.05 21.64 -5.63
CA THR A 259 -2.83 22.64 -6.36
C THR A 259 -4.23 22.79 -5.77
N VAL A 260 -4.77 23.98 -5.85
CA VAL A 260 -6.15 24.28 -5.48
C VAL A 260 -6.96 24.44 -6.77
N ASN A 261 -8.15 23.86 -6.85
CA ASN A 261 -9.05 24.18 -7.95
C ASN A 261 -9.54 25.63 -7.83
N LEU A 262 -9.37 26.40 -8.88
CA LEU A 262 -9.76 27.83 -8.93
C LEU A 262 -11.25 28.03 -9.21
N ALA A 263 -11.90 27.05 -9.87
CA ALA A 263 -13.32 27.08 -10.17
C ALA A 263 -13.98 25.75 -9.79
N THR A 264 -15.24 25.78 -9.42
CA THR A 264 -16.00 24.57 -9.03
C THR A 264 -16.47 23.74 -10.22
N ASP A 265 -16.57 24.35 -11.37
CA ASP A 265 -17.16 23.84 -12.61
C ASP A 265 -16.17 23.77 -13.79
N ASP A 266 -14.98 24.37 -13.64
CA ASP A 266 -13.93 24.34 -14.66
C ASP A 266 -12.72 23.54 -14.18
N VAL A 267 -12.55 22.34 -14.71
CA VAL A 267 -11.38 21.49 -14.43
C VAL A 267 -10.08 22.09 -14.92
N ASN A 268 -10.11 22.88 -16.02
CA ASN A 268 -8.91 23.43 -16.62
C ASN A 268 -8.22 24.45 -15.71
N ALA A 269 -8.97 25.10 -14.82
CA ALA A 269 -8.41 26.06 -13.86
C ALA A 269 -7.30 25.47 -12.98
N ILE A 270 -7.24 24.13 -12.76
CA ILE A 270 -6.13 23.50 -12.02
C ILE A 270 -4.82 23.48 -12.81
N TYR A 271 -4.88 23.54 -14.15
CA TYR A 271 -3.71 23.49 -15.02
C TYR A 271 -3.08 24.88 -15.23
N ASP A 272 -3.78 25.95 -14.86
CA ASP A 272 -3.30 27.34 -15.01
C ASP A 272 -2.26 27.72 -13.94
N LEU A 273 -2.16 26.97 -12.85
CA LEU A 273 -1.18 27.23 -11.81
C LEU A 273 0.22 26.70 -12.21
N PRO A 274 1.30 27.46 -11.94
CA PRO A 274 2.67 26.98 -12.16
C PRO A 274 2.91 25.66 -11.41
N LYS A 275 3.54 24.71 -12.07
CA LYS A 275 3.77 23.35 -11.53
C LYS A 275 4.62 23.33 -10.25
N ASN A 276 5.55 24.28 -10.13
CA ASN A 276 6.47 24.42 -9.00
C ASN A 276 5.92 25.25 -7.83
N LYS A 277 4.71 25.81 -7.97
CA LYS A 277 4.16 26.71 -6.97
C LYS A 277 3.87 26.01 -5.65
N PHE A 278 4.46 26.53 -4.56
CA PHE A 278 4.21 26.11 -3.20
C PHE A 278 3.40 27.18 -2.47
N LEU A 279 2.30 26.79 -1.84
CA LEU A 279 1.36 27.69 -1.18
C LEU A 279 1.42 27.62 0.35
N GLY A 280 2.32 26.80 0.90
CA GLY A 280 2.58 26.69 2.34
C GLY A 280 3.70 27.62 2.82
N PHE A 281 4.23 27.32 4.00
CA PHE A 281 5.34 28.04 4.61
C PHE A 281 6.61 27.19 4.63
N VAL A 282 7.77 27.82 4.45
CA VAL A 282 9.09 27.15 4.53
C VAL A 282 9.30 26.45 5.88
N SER A 283 8.64 26.93 6.92
CA SER A 283 8.63 26.36 8.26
C SER A 283 7.73 25.13 8.42
N ASP A 284 6.90 24.81 7.43
CA ASP A 284 6.03 23.63 7.47
C ASP A 284 6.86 22.35 7.51
N TYR A 285 6.54 21.45 8.43
CA TYR A 285 7.13 20.13 8.49
C TYR A 285 6.15 19.09 9.03
N SER A 286 6.36 17.86 8.60
CA SER A 286 5.73 16.64 9.14
C SER A 286 6.81 15.62 9.43
N LYS A 287 6.79 15.05 10.63
CA LYS A 287 7.71 14.00 11.09
C LYS A 287 6.93 12.73 11.39
N GLU A 288 7.47 11.62 10.96
CA GLU A 288 6.90 10.30 11.19
C GLU A 288 8.00 9.34 11.60
N LYS A 289 7.73 8.52 12.61
CA LYS A 289 8.60 7.43 13.05
C LYS A 289 7.78 6.16 13.10
N SER A 290 8.33 5.09 12.57
CA SER A 290 7.74 3.77 12.62
C SER A 290 8.74 2.80 13.20
N PHE A 291 8.34 2.03 14.18
CA PHE A 291 9.08 0.91 14.72
C PHE A 291 8.22 -0.33 14.62
N ASN A 292 8.71 -1.36 13.95
CA ASN A 292 8.02 -2.64 13.84
C ASN A 292 8.95 -3.76 14.30
N PHE A 293 8.37 -4.75 14.98
CA PHE A 293 9.04 -5.96 15.41
C PHE A 293 8.18 -7.17 15.06
N GLY A 294 8.82 -8.26 14.62
CA GLY A 294 8.13 -9.50 14.29
C GLY A 294 8.96 -10.73 14.62
N ILE A 295 8.30 -11.76 15.13
CA ILE A 295 8.85 -13.11 15.29
C ILE A 295 7.94 -14.08 14.55
N TYR A 296 8.55 -14.94 13.74
CA TYR A 296 7.88 -15.98 12.96
C TYR A 296 8.52 -17.32 13.29
N ALA A 297 7.72 -18.32 13.55
CA ALA A 297 8.18 -19.70 13.73
C ALA A 297 7.40 -20.60 12.76
N ASP A 298 8.11 -21.42 12.04
CA ASP A 298 7.57 -22.43 11.13
C ASP A 298 8.16 -23.78 11.49
N ARG A 299 7.29 -24.79 11.78
CA ARG A 299 7.72 -26.13 12.11
C ARG A 299 6.94 -27.18 11.33
N LYS A 300 7.66 -28.03 10.61
CA LYS A 300 7.11 -29.23 9.98
C LYS A 300 6.92 -30.31 11.08
N LEU A 301 5.67 -30.70 11.29
CA LEU A 301 5.32 -31.81 12.17
C LEU A 301 5.53 -33.15 11.44
N SER A 302 5.21 -33.16 10.14
CA SER A 302 5.47 -34.24 9.20
C SER A 302 5.71 -33.67 7.80
N ASP A 303 5.91 -34.52 6.79
CA ASP A 303 6.07 -34.09 5.40
C ASP A 303 4.82 -33.38 4.85
N LYS A 304 3.65 -33.60 5.48
CA LYS A 304 2.37 -33.08 5.03
C LYS A 304 1.69 -32.14 6.02
N LEU A 305 2.24 -32.00 7.22
CA LEU A 305 1.64 -31.19 8.28
C LEU A 305 2.65 -30.22 8.84
N ARG A 306 2.24 -28.94 8.98
CA ARG A 306 3.08 -27.84 9.47
C ARG A 306 2.31 -26.91 10.37
N VAL A 307 2.97 -26.38 11.39
CA VAL A 307 2.48 -25.30 12.23
C VAL A 307 3.29 -24.05 11.93
N ARG A 308 2.59 -22.93 11.83
CA ARG A 308 3.17 -21.59 11.70
C ARG A 308 2.61 -20.70 12.79
N VAL A 309 3.50 -19.95 13.45
CA VAL A 309 3.13 -18.96 14.47
C VAL A 309 3.83 -17.65 14.13
N ALA A 310 3.12 -16.54 14.31
CA ALA A 310 3.69 -15.21 14.13
C ALA A 310 3.18 -14.25 15.22
N TYR A 311 4.08 -13.43 15.73
CA TYR A 311 3.77 -12.28 16.57
C TYR A 311 4.39 -11.04 15.96
N LEU A 312 3.60 -9.99 15.81
CA LEU A 312 4.05 -8.71 15.26
C LEU A 312 3.55 -7.56 16.15
N GLN A 313 4.39 -6.56 16.28
CA GLN A 313 4.07 -5.31 16.94
C GLN A 313 4.52 -4.14 16.08
N GLY A 314 3.69 -3.11 15.99
CA GLY A 314 4.00 -1.86 15.31
C GLY A 314 3.65 -0.66 16.17
N ASP A 315 4.60 0.28 16.27
CA ASP A 315 4.47 1.53 17.00
C ASP A 315 4.84 2.68 16.04
N ASN A 316 3.86 3.51 15.70
CA ASN A 316 4.04 4.62 14.78
C ASN A 316 3.73 5.93 15.50
N THR A 317 4.59 6.92 15.32
CA THR A 317 4.35 8.28 15.81
C THR A 317 4.38 9.27 14.66
N SER A 318 3.49 10.22 14.67
CA SER A 318 3.44 11.29 13.68
C SER A 318 3.23 12.63 14.35
N GLY A 319 3.74 13.70 13.75
CA GLY A 319 3.51 15.05 14.25
C GLY A 319 4.14 16.11 13.37
N GLY A 320 3.69 17.33 13.51
CA GLY A 320 4.23 18.44 12.75
C GLY A 320 3.50 19.76 12.97
N ILE A 321 4.04 20.75 12.30
CA ILE A 321 3.44 22.09 12.16
C ILE A 321 3.30 22.32 10.67
N SER A 322 2.14 22.65 10.20
CA SER A 322 1.94 22.92 8.79
C SER A 322 0.75 23.82 8.50
N SER A 323 0.82 24.47 7.36
CA SER A 323 -0.32 25.15 6.77
C SER A 323 -1.47 24.16 6.59
N GLY A 324 -2.68 24.61 6.93
CA GLY A 324 -3.91 23.85 6.74
C GLY A 324 -4.30 23.74 5.27
N LYS A 325 -5.47 23.15 5.02
CA LYS A 325 -6.07 23.21 3.69
C LYS A 325 -6.40 24.67 3.33
N LEU A 326 -6.34 24.99 2.06
CA LEU A 326 -6.62 26.33 1.54
C LEU A 326 -8.12 26.49 1.36
N ASP A 327 -8.82 26.87 2.41
CA ASP A 327 -10.25 27.09 2.34
C ASP A 327 -10.56 28.38 1.58
N ILE A 328 -11.72 28.41 0.89
CA ILE A 328 -12.26 29.64 0.27
C ILE A 328 -12.52 30.63 1.40
N LEU A 329 -12.21 31.91 1.16
CA LEU A 329 -12.47 32.94 2.13
C LEU A 329 -13.98 33.01 2.42
N LYS A 330 -14.35 32.89 3.71
CA LYS A 330 -15.76 32.89 4.12
C LYS A 330 -16.48 34.15 3.64
N GLY A 331 -17.60 33.96 2.95
CA GLY A 331 -18.40 35.07 2.40
C GLY A 331 -17.85 35.67 1.09
N SER A 332 -16.86 35.02 0.46
CA SER A 332 -16.34 35.41 -0.82
C SER A 332 -16.75 34.41 -1.91
N ASP A 333 -17.17 34.92 -3.06
CA ASP A 333 -17.37 34.14 -4.29
C ASP A 333 -16.10 34.07 -5.15
N ASP A 334 -15.01 34.73 -4.71
CA ASP A 334 -13.73 34.73 -5.41
C ASP A 334 -12.90 33.49 -5.02
N TYR A 335 -12.98 32.45 -5.87
CA TYR A 335 -12.27 31.19 -5.68
C TYR A 335 -10.74 31.31 -5.73
N LYS A 336 -10.19 32.43 -6.19
CA LYS A 336 -8.74 32.71 -6.19
C LYS A 336 -8.24 33.10 -4.83
N LYS A 337 -9.11 33.66 -3.98
CA LYS A 337 -8.75 34.09 -2.61
C LYS A 337 -8.90 32.95 -1.63
N ARG A 338 -7.80 32.66 -0.91
CA ARG A 338 -7.73 31.55 0.04
C ARG A 338 -7.17 32.02 1.37
N GLN A 339 -7.80 31.56 2.45
CA GLN A 339 -7.29 31.75 3.81
C GLN A 339 -6.18 30.72 4.05
N ARG A 340 -4.98 31.18 4.46
CA ARG A 340 -3.97 30.30 5.03
C ARG A 340 -4.07 30.28 6.54
N THR A 341 -3.96 29.07 7.08
CA THR A 341 -3.91 28.82 8.53
C THR A 341 -2.70 27.97 8.84
N ILE A 342 -2.20 28.01 10.09
CA ILE A 342 -1.17 27.11 10.58
C ILE A 342 -1.69 26.35 11.80
N SER A 343 -1.39 25.05 11.88
CA SER A 343 -1.82 24.19 12.97
C SER A 343 -0.73 23.19 13.37
N LYS A 344 -0.84 22.66 14.59
CA LYS A 344 -0.03 21.55 15.09
C LYS A 344 -0.85 20.27 15.10
N SER A 345 -0.20 19.15 14.85
CA SER A 345 -0.79 17.82 14.99
C SER A 345 0.25 16.86 15.54
N SER A 346 -0.18 15.91 16.36
CA SER A 346 0.60 14.74 16.71
C SER A 346 -0.30 13.58 17.13
N GLY A 347 0.23 12.36 17.02
CA GLY A 347 -0.48 11.15 17.37
C GLY A 347 0.41 9.92 17.32
N GLU A 348 -0.10 8.86 17.92
CA GLU A 348 0.54 7.55 17.98
C GLU A 348 -0.44 6.49 17.51
N ASP A 349 0.03 5.47 16.77
CA ASP A 349 -0.75 4.31 16.31
C ASP A 349 -0.01 3.05 16.76
N HIS A 350 -0.66 2.26 17.61
CA HIS A 350 -0.12 1.04 18.19
C HIS A 350 -0.90 -0.17 17.72
N SER A 351 -0.20 -1.22 17.30
CA SER A 351 -0.80 -2.46 16.84
C SER A 351 -0.02 -3.68 17.32
N LYS A 352 -0.73 -4.70 17.77
CA LYS A 352 -0.20 -6.01 18.13
C LYS A 352 -1.02 -7.07 17.44
N VAL A 353 -0.35 -8.07 16.87
CA VAL A 353 -1.02 -9.16 16.15
C VAL A 353 -0.34 -10.48 16.52
N PHE A 354 -1.15 -11.47 16.84
CA PHE A 354 -0.74 -12.86 16.98
C PHE A 354 -1.50 -13.71 15.98
N GLN A 355 -0.81 -14.63 15.31
CA GLN A 355 -1.40 -15.58 14.38
C GLN A 355 -0.83 -16.97 14.62
N ALA A 356 -1.68 -17.99 14.53
CA ALA A 356 -1.28 -19.38 14.57
C ALA A 356 -2.06 -20.16 13.51
N ASP A 357 -1.35 -20.98 12.74
CA ASP A 357 -1.90 -21.79 11.64
C ASP A 357 -1.46 -23.24 11.75
N LEU A 358 -2.40 -24.15 11.59
CA LEU A 358 -2.15 -25.55 11.25
C LEU A 358 -2.42 -25.73 9.76
N ILE A 359 -1.41 -26.20 9.03
CA ILE A 359 -1.47 -26.30 7.56
C ILE A 359 -1.20 -27.75 7.16
N GLY A 360 -2.18 -28.37 6.48
CA GLY A 360 -2.05 -29.69 5.85
C GLY A 360 -1.87 -29.56 4.35
N GLN A 361 -0.99 -30.35 3.75
CA GLN A 361 -0.70 -30.31 2.33
C GLN A 361 -0.77 -31.70 1.69
N GLU A 362 -1.60 -31.81 0.63
CA GLU A 362 -1.69 -33.01 -0.20
C GLU A 362 -1.97 -34.32 0.58
N ILE A 363 -2.80 -34.22 1.63
CA ILE A 363 -3.26 -35.36 2.39
C ILE A 363 -4.32 -36.09 1.55
N LYS A 364 -4.16 -37.41 1.37
CA LYS A 364 -5.07 -38.20 0.56
C LYS A 364 -6.05 -38.98 1.43
N THR A 365 -7.33 -38.93 1.07
CA THR A 365 -8.42 -39.78 1.59
C THR A 365 -9.19 -40.36 0.41
N GLY A 366 -8.91 -41.60 0.06
CA GLY A 366 -9.47 -42.24 -1.16
C GLY A 366 -9.03 -41.46 -2.42
N ILE A 367 -10.02 -41.00 -3.18
CA ILE A 367 -9.80 -40.23 -4.43
C ILE A 367 -9.56 -38.73 -4.18
N LEU A 368 -9.77 -38.27 -2.96
CA LEU A 368 -9.66 -36.85 -2.60
C LEU A 368 -8.24 -36.51 -2.15
N LYS A 369 -7.83 -35.29 -2.48
CA LYS A 369 -6.56 -34.70 -2.09
C LYS A 369 -6.81 -33.37 -1.38
N HIS A 370 -6.51 -33.32 -0.09
CA HIS A 370 -6.81 -32.20 0.77
C HIS A 370 -5.57 -31.31 0.99
N THR A 371 -5.73 -30.03 0.79
CA THR A 371 -4.80 -28.99 1.26
C THR A 371 -5.60 -28.01 2.07
N PHE A 372 -5.32 -27.88 3.36
CA PHE A 372 -6.12 -27.08 4.28
C PHE A 372 -5.29 -26.20 5.18
N GLN A 373 -5.93 -25.19 5.75
CA GLN A 373 -5.43 -24.34 6.81
C GLN A 373 -6.55 -24.15 7.83
N VAL A 374 -6.21 -24.31 9.11
CA VAL A 374 -7.02 -23.88 10.25
C VAL A 374 -6.20 -22.88 11.04
N GLY A 375 -6.74 -21.71 11.32
CA GLY A 375 -5.99 -20.65 11.95
C GLY A 375 -6.76 -19.86 12.98
N PHE A 376 -5.99 -19.30 13.88
CA PHE A 376 -6.44 -18.34 14.89
C PHE A 376 -5.68 -17.06 14.77
N ASP A 377 -6.35 -15.91 14.94
CA ASP A 377 -5.76 -14.59 14.98
C ASP A 377 -6.26 -13.82 16.20
N TRP A 378 -5.38 -13.06 16.78
CA TRP A 378 -5.70 -11.99 17.70
C TRP A 378 -5.02 -10.71 17.25
N LYS A 379 -5.77 -9.63 17.22
CA LYS A 379 -5.26 -8.29 16.94
C LYS A 379 -5.77 -7.31 17.97
N GLU A 380 -4.90 -6.46 18.49
CA GLU A 380 -5.25 -5.30 19.30
C GLU A 380 -4.62 -4.06 18.68
N SER A 381 -5.39 -2.98 18.54
CA SER A 381 -4.86 -1.70 18.10
C SER A 381 -5.54 -0.54 18.81
N TYR A 382 -4.81 0.56 18.98
CA TYR A 382 -5.35 1.81 19.49
C TYR A 382 -4.54 3.00 18.93
N ILE A 383 -5.19 4.16 18.89
CA ILE A 383 -4.59 5.41 18.43
C ILE A 383 -4.68 6.41 19.58
N ILE A 384 -3.61 7.15 19.80
CA ILE A 384 -3.57 8.33 20.67
C ILE A 384 -3.48 9.55 19.75
N THR A 385 -4.39 10.49 19.89
CA THR A 385 -4.38 11.74 19.15
C THR A 385 -4.27 12.91 20.13
N ASP A 386 -3.29 13.75 19.94
CA ASP A 386 -3.13 14.94 20.73
C ASP A 386 -4.15 16.01 20.33
N SER A 387 -4.73 16.64 21.33
CA SER A 387 -5.65 17.76 21.18
C SER A 387 -4.89 19.07 21.37
N TYR A 388 -5.08 19.98 20.42
CA TYR A 388 -4.50 21.31 20.43
C TYR A 388 -5.60 22.37 20.52
N ALA A 389 -5.25 23.51 21.09
CA ALA A 389 -6.10 24.71 21.14
C ALA A 389 -5.23 25.95 21.09
N LEU A 390 -5.83 27.11 20.83
CA LEU A 390 -5.13 28.39 20.96
C LEU A 390 -5.01 28.77 22.44
N LYS A 391 -3.86 29.32 22.83
CA LYS A 391 -3.56 29.79 24.18
C LYS A 391 -4.61 30.80 24.68
N ALA A 392 -5.16 31.59 23.78
CA ALA A 392 -6.25 32.54 24.10
C ALA A 392 -7.58 31.82 24.39
N THR A 393 -7.81 30.60 23.90
CA THR A 393 -9.04 29.84 24.07
C THR A 393 -8.74 28.34 24.35
N PRO A 394 -8.05 28.01 25.48
CA PRO A 394 -7.47 26.69 25.70
C PRO A 394 -8.50 25.56 25.88
N LYS A 395 -9.76 25.90 26.12
CA LYS A 395 -10.87 24.95 26.24
C LYS A 395 -11.55 24.64 24.88
N ASP A 396 -11.28 25.44 23.85
CA ASP A 396 -11.88 25.28 22.53
C ASP A 396 -10.92 24.55 21.58
N THR A 397 -10.96 23.21 21.62
CA THR A 397 -10.16 22.35 20.73
C THR A 397 -10.61 22.38 19.27
N LYS A 398 -11.75 23.01 18.94
CA LYS A 398 -12.18 23.24 17.56
C LYS A 398 -11.49 24.46 16.96
N ASN A 399 -11.05 25.41 17.81
CA ASN A 399 -10.27 26.57 17.43
C ASN A 399 -8.78 26.29 17.71
N ASN A 400 -8.16 25.46 16.88
CA ASN A 400 -6.82 24.93 17.07
C ASN A 400 -5.81 25.34 15.98
N ALA A 401 -6.16 26.32 15.16
CA ALA A 401 -5.32 26.84 14.10
C ALA A 401 -5.28 28.38 14.16
N LEU A 402 -4.10 28.92 13.85
CA LEU A 402 -3.91 30.37 13.70
C LEU A 402 -4.21 30.77 12.26
N ASN A 403 -5.04 31.79 12.08
CA ASN A 403 -5.16 32.46 10.80
C ASN A 403 -3.88 33.26 10.55
N VAL A 404 -3.33 33.13 9.33
CA VAL A 404 -2.09 33.81 8.96
C VAL A 404 -2.39 34.98 8.02
N ASP A 405 -2.88 34.68 6.83
CA ASP A 405 -3.16 35.67 5.79
C ASP A 405 -4.22 35.19 4.79
N VAL A 406 -4.62 36.09 3.89
CA VAL A 406 -5.43 35.78 2.71
C VAL A 406 -4.57 35.98 1.49
N ILE A 407 -4.43 34.94 0.69
CA ILE A 407 -3.64 34.96 -0.55
C ILE A 407 -4.54 34.89 -1.77
N ASP A 408 -4.05 35.46 -2.88
CA ASP A 408 -4.54 35.17 -4.23
C ASP A 408 -3.63 34.08 -4.83
N VAL A 409 -4.18 32.89 -5.06
CA VAL A 409 -3.39 31.72 -5.52
C VAL A 409 -2.81 31.89 -6.92
N THR A 410 -3.26 32.88 -7.70
CA THR A 410 -2.73 33.20 -9.03
C THR A 410 -1.53 34.15 -8.99
N LYS A 411 -1.32 34.83 -7.86
CA LYS A 411 -0.24 35.82 -7.68
C LYS A 411 0.92 35.21 -6.90
N ASP A 412 2.06 35.89 -6.91
CA ASP A 412 3.18 35.53 -6.04
C ASP A 412 2.77 35.68 -4.57
N VAL A 413 3.17 34.70 -3.78
CA VAL A 413 2.85 34.63 -2.35
C VAL A 413 4.15 34.50 -1.54
N SER A 414 4.20 35.15 -0.37
CA SER A 414 5.30 34.92 0.56
C SER A 414 5.16 33.53 1.19
N ASN A 415 6.23 32.75 1.17
CA ASN A 415 6.32 31.46 1.87
C ASN A 415 7.00 31.59 3.24
N ILE A 416 7.27 32.81 3.70
CA ILE A 416 7.82 33.06 5.02
C ILE A 416 6.65 33.33 5.97
N LEU A 417 6.62 32.59 7.08
CA LEU A 417 5.63 32.80 8.13
C LEU A 417 5.84 34.20 8.74
N PRO A 418 4.81 35.09 8.78
CA PRO A 418 4.98 36.42 9.38
C PRO A 418 5.44 36.33 10.83
N SER A 419 6.32 37.23 11.24
CA SER A 419 6.83 37.30 12.62
C SER A 419 5.75 37.60 13.68
N THR A 420 4.61 38.12 13.23
CA THR A 420 3.42 38.31 14.06
C THR A 420 2.68 37.03 14.42
N VAL A 421 2.97 35.93 13.72
CA VAL A 421 2.36 34.61 13.96
C VAL A 421 3.29 33.76 14.82
N ASN A 422 2.93 33.61 16.09
CA ASN A 422 3.67 32.79 17.04
C ASN A 422 3.04 31.38 17.11
N THR A 423 3.71 30.37 16.58
CA THR A 423 3.22 28.97 16.64
C THR A 423 3.17 28.42 18.07
N ASP A 424 3.85 29.03 19.05
CA ASP A 424 3.77 28.63 20.46
C ASP A 424 2.45 29.01 21.11
N ASP A 425 1.63 29.84 20.43
CA ASP A 425 0.25 30.07 20.83
C ASP A 425 -0.69 28.91 20.52
N ILE A 426 -0.23 27.90 19.75
CA ILE A 426 -0.92 26.62 19.57
C ILE A 426 -0.38 25.65 20.62
N ILE A 427 -1.13 25.45 21.69
CA ILE A 427 -0.73 24.64 22.85
C ILE A 427 -1.41 23.25 22.81
N LYS A 428 -0.71 22.23 23.28
CA LYS A 428 -1.30 20.93 23.55
C LYS A 428 -2.12 21.03 24.84
N VAL A 429 -3.40 20.67 24.77
CA VAL A 429 -4.34 20.75 25.90
C VAL A 429 -4.77 19.38 26.42
N GLY A 430 -4.37 18.31 25.75
CA GLY A 430 -4.65 16.95 26.17
C GLY A 430 -4.32 15.93 25.09
N SER A 431 -4.61 14.68 25.39
CA SER A 431 -4.54 13.57 24.45
C SER A 431 -5.79 12.71 24.59
N VAL A 432 -6.32 12.24 23.48
CA VAL A 432 -7.45 11.33 23.43
C VAL A 432 -6.95 10.00 22.91
N GLN A 433 -7.06 8.96 23.72
CA GLN A 433 -6.86 7.60 23.29
C GLN A 433 -8.21 7.02 22.85
N ASN A 434 -8.29 6.55 21.61
CA ASN A 434 -9.40 5.70 21.25
C ASN A 434 -9.28 4.37 22.00
N ALA A 435 -10.39 3.71 22.14
CA ALA A 435 -10.40 2.46 22.89
C ALA A 435 -9.55 1.39 22.21
N LYS A 436 -8.85 0.62 23.01
CA LYS A 436 -8.26 -0.65 22.56
C LYS A 436 -9.36 -1.54 22.03
N SER A 437 -9.17 -2.02 20.81
CA SER A 437 -10.20 -2.78 20.10
C SER A 437 -9.65 -4.15 19.72
N PRO A 438 -9.73 -5.15 20.62
CA PRO A 438 -9.29 -6.49 20.29
C PRO A 438 -10.25 -7.15 19.30
N ILE A 439 -9.66 -7.80 18.31
CA ILE A 439 -10.34 -8.61 17.30
C ILE A 439 -9.80 -10.02 17.41
N TYR A 440 -10.69 -10.98 17.53
CA TYR A 440 -10.41 -12.41 17.48
C TYR A 440 -10.94 -12.99 16.18
N GLY A 441 -10.18 -13.88 15.56
CA GLY A 441 -10.59 -14.55 14.35
C GLY A 441 -10.25 -16.04 14.38
N VAL A 442 -11.16 -16.85 13.88
CA VAL A 442 -10.93 -18.27 13.57
C VAL A 442 -11.24 -18.46 12.10
N SER A 443 -10.32 -19.08 11.37
CA SER A 443 -10.51 -19.36 9.96
C SER A 443 -10.22 -20.82 9.63
N ALA A 444 -10.95 -21.35 8.67
CA ALA A 444 -10.68 -22.62 8.04
C ALA A 444 -10.78 -22.47 6.53
N GLN A 445 -9.82 -23.02 5.82
CA GLN A 445 -9.80 -23.07 4.37
C GLN A 445 -9.38 -24.45 3.93
N GLU A 446 -9.98 -24.92 2.83
CA GLU A 446 -9.62 -26.18 2.22
C GLU A 446 -9.69 -26.09 0.70
N VAL A 447 -8.69 -26.66 0.05
CA VAL A 447 -8.71 -26.99 -1.39
C VAL A 447 -8.75 -28.50 -1.50
N MET A 448 -9.89 -29.00 -1.90
CA MET A 448 -10.15 -30.42 -2.11
C MET A 448 -10.04 -30.78 -3.59
N GLY A 449 -8.97 -31.48 -3.97
CA GLY A 449 -8.77 -32.00 -5.30
C GLY A 449 -9.55 -33.30 -5.53
N ILE A 450 -10.34 -33.36 -6.59
CA ILE A 450 -11.09 -34.53 -7.03
C ILE A 450 -10.44 -35.03 -8.33
N GLY A 451 -9.65 -36.07 -8.20
CA GLY A 451 -8.78 -36.49 -9.31
C GLY A 451 -7.75 -35.37 -9.61
N LYS A 452 -7.43 -35.17 -10.90
CA LYS A 452 -6.46 -34.17 -11.35
C LYS A 452 -7.06 -32.93 -12.03
N TYR A 453 -8.38 -32.97 -12.29
CA TYR A 453 -9.03 -31.95 -13.12
C TYR A 453 -9.94 -31.00 -12.33
N VAL A 454 -10.44 -31.39 -11.17
CA VAL A 454 -11.42 -30.59 -10.42
C VAL A 454 -10.89 -30.30 -9.02
N LYS A 455 -11.08 -29.06 -8.56
CA LYS A 455 -10.79 -28.64 -7.20
C LYS A 455 -11.99 -27.86 -6.65
N ALA A 456 -12.49 -28.24 -5.48
CA ALA A 456 -13.40 -27.44 -4.69
C ALA A 456 -12.59 -26.61 -3.70
N VAL A 457 -12.91 -25.35 -3.55
CA VAL A 457 -12.28 -24.41 -2.59
C VAL A 457 -13.34 -23.96 -1.62
N LEU A 458 -13.12 -24.26 -0.36
CA LEU A 458 -14.03 -23.92 0.74
C LEU A 458 -13.26 -23.07 1.73
N GLY A 459 -13.89 -22.02 2.22
CA GLY A 459 -13.31 -21.16 3.24
C GLY A 459 -14.40 -20.55 4.10
N VAL A 460 -14.09 -20.37 5.37
CA VAL A 460 -14.96 -19.66 6.31
C VAL A 460 -14.10 -18.97 7.35
N ARG A 461 -14.50 -17.77 7.72
CA ARG A 461 -13.93 -17.06 8.84
C ARG A 461 -15.00 -16.52 9.75
N TYR A 462 -14.89 -16.81 11.02
CA TYR A 462 -15.59 -16.11 12.08
C TYR A 462 -14.65 -15.07 12.69
N SER A 463 -15.12 -13.85 12.83
CA SER A 463 -14.39 -12.75 13.47
C SER A 463 -15.26 -12.11 14.54
N SER A 464 -14.68 -11.83 15.70
CA SER A 464 -15.33 -11.16 16.82
C SER A 464 -14.56 -9.91 17.19
N TYR A 465 -15.23 -8.77 17.10
CA TYR A 465 -14.72 -7.48 17.52
C TYR A 465 -15.28 -7.14 18.90
N GLN A 466 -14.40 -6.87 19.85
CA GLN A 466 -14.77 -6.45 21.21
C GLN A 466 -14.71 -4.92 21.25
N GLY A 467 -15.82 -4.27 20.93
CA GLY A 467 -15.92 -2.81 20.99
C GLY A 467 -15.99 -2.30 22.42
N ASN A 468 -15.64 -1.03 22.61
CA ASN A 468 -15.71 -0.38 23.91
C ASN A 468 -17.11 0.12 24.22
N ASN A 469 -17.51 -0.11 25.45
CA ASN A 469 -18.53 0.53 26.30
C ASN A 469 -19.93 0.85 25.74
N GLN A 470 -20.09 1.27 24.49
CA GLN A 470 -21.40 1.55 23.90
C GLN A 470 -21.68 0.76 22.62
N ALA A 471 -20.64 0.30 21.94
CA ALA A 471 -20.78 -0.42 20.68
C ALA A 471 -20.95 -1.94 20.82
N GLY A 472 -20.71 -2.51 22.00
CA GLY A 472 -20.88 -3.93 22.27
C GLY A 472 -19.99 -4.87 21.46
N LYS A 473 -20.09 -6.15 21.72
CA LYS A 473 -19.48 -7.22 20.95
C LYS A 473 -20.15 -7.33 19.57
N ARG A 474 -19.35 -7.52 18.52
CA ARG A 474 -19.84 -7.65 17.14
C ARG A 474 -19.11 -8.76 16.43
N ASP A 475 -19.89 -9.57 15.75
CA ASP A 475 -19.41 -10.76 15.09
C ASP A 475 -19.67 -10.69 13.58
N ALA A 476 -18.80 -11.32 12.82
CA ALA A 476 -18.95 -11.47 11.38
C ALA A 476 -18.60 -12.90 10.96
N LEU A 477 -19.34 -13.41 10.00
CA LEU A 477 -19.06 -14.67 9.33
C LEU A 477 -18.91 -14.42 7.85
N ASP A 478 -17.71 -14.67 7.34
CA ASP A 478 -17.36 -14.45 5.93
C ASP A 478 -17.02 -15.78 5.25
N PRO A 479 -17.95 -16.35 4.45
CA PRO A 479 -17.71 -17.52 3.62
C PRO A 479 -16.95 -17.18 2.34
N SER A 480 -16.22 -18.18 1.83
CA SER A 480 -15.56 -18.19 0.54
C SER A 480 -15.73 -19.57 -0.11
N LEU A 481 -16.36 -19.60 -1.27
CA LEU A 481 -16.65 -20.82 -2.01
C LEU A 481 -16.10 -20.71 -3.41
N GLY A 482 -15.53 -21.77 -3.94
CA GLY A 482 -15.02 -21.78 -5.30
C GLY A 482 -14.99 -23.17 -5.89
N LEU A 483 -15.13 -23.21 -7.21
CA LEU A 483 -14.91 -24.39 -8.03
C LEU A 483 -13.88 -24.05 -9.08
N MET A 484 -12.89 -24.94 -9.25
CA MET A 484 -11.84 -24.79 -10.25
C MET A 484 -11.77 -26.05 -11.09
N ILE A 485 -11.69 -25.86 -12.40
CA ILE A 485 -11.50 -26.94 -13.39
C ILE A 485 -10.15 -26.70 -14.05
N SER A 486 -9.33 -27.75 -14.13
CA SER A 486 -8.00 -27.73 -14.75
C SER A 486 -8.04 -28.60 -16.03
N PRO A 487 -8.51 -28.06 -17.17
CA PRO A 487 -8.61 -28.83 -18.41
C PRO A 487 -7.24 -29.26 -18.94
N LEU A 488 -6.21 -28.49 -18.64
CA LEU A 488 -4.80 -28.75 -18.91
C LEU A 488 -3.98 -28.53 -17.62
N GLU A 489 -2.78 -29.14 -17.55
CA GLU A 489 -1.91 -29.00 -16.36
C GLU A 489 -1.48 -27.56 -16.08
N ASN A 490 -1.44 -26.72 -17.11
CA ASN A 490 -1.04 -25.33 -17.04
C ASN A 490 -2.21 -24.34 -17.13
N VAL A 491 -3.47 -24.80 -17.15
CA VAL A 491 -4.66 -23.97 -17.31
C VAL A 491 -5.68 -24.27 -16.23
N ASN A 492 -6.18 -23.23 -15.56
CA ASN A 492 -7.27 -23.29 -14.61
C ASN A 492 -8.37 -22.31 -15.00
N ILE A 493 -9.62 -22.77 -14.93
CA ILE A 493 -10.84 -21.96 -15.03
C ILE A 493 -11.55 -22.09 -13.70
N TYR A 494 -11.98 -20.97 -13.12
CA TYR A 494 -12.64 -21.00 -11.82
C TYR A 494 -13.83 -20.06 -11.76
N GLY A 495 -14.76 -20.40 -10.86
CA GLY A 495 -15.80 -19.52 -10.38
C GLY A 495 -15.78 -19.47 -8.85
N SER A 496 -16.02 -18.29 -8.26
CA SER A 496 -16.02 -18.13 -6.81
C SER A 496 -17.10 -17.16 -6.33
N TYR A 497 -17.54 -17.39 -5.10
CA TYR A 497 -18.38 -16.50 -4.31
C TYR A 497 -17.68 -16.22 -2.99
N THR A 498 -17.56 -14.93 -2.62
CA THR A 498 -16.92 -14.50 -1.38
C THR A 498 -17.68 -13.34 -0.76
N THR A 499 -17.60 -13.21 0.56
CA THR A 499 -18.10 -12.02 1.26
C THR A 499 -16.97 -11.29 1.97
N THR A 500 -17.20 -10.02 2.24
CA THR A 500 -16.35 -9.19 3.11
C THR A 500 -17.22 -8.33 3.99
N THR A 501 -17.13 -8.53 5.29
CA THR A 501 -17.83 -7.73 6.28
C THR A 501 -16.94 -6.60 6.78
N SER A 502 -17.47 -5.37 6.74
CA SER A 502 -16.86 -4.18 7.31
C SER A 502 -17.68 -3.65 8.49
N LEU A 503 -17.03 -3.54 9.64
CA LEU A 503 -17.64 -2.96 10.83
C LEU A 503 -17.42 -1.45 10.95
N ARG A 504 -16.78 -0.82 9.97
CA ARG A 504 -16.52 0.62 10.01
C ARG A 504 -17.83 1.41 9.93
N GLY A 505 -18.10 2.19 10.97
CA GLY A 505 -19.29 3.03 11.05
C GLY A 505 -20.60 2.28 11.26
N ASN A 506 -20.52 1.00 11.64
CA ASN A 506 -21.69 0.18 11.94
C ASN A 506 -22.45 0.68 13.19
N ASP A 507 -21.79 1.42 14.08
CA ASP A 507 -22.32 2.04 15.29
C ASP A 507 -22.92 3.44 15.08
N ARG A 508 -22.90 3.92 13.84
CA ARG A 508 -23.47 5.23 13.50
C ARG A 508 -24.97 5.23 13.79
N PRO A 509 -25.44 6.16 14.65
CA PRO A 509 -26.86 6.18 15.04
C PRO A 509 -27.73 6.62 13.87
N LEU A 510 -28.85 5.95 13.69
CA LEU A 510 -29.92 6.35 12.78
C LEU A 510 -30.84 7.37 13.46
N LEU A 511 -31.43 8.27 12.68
CA LEU A 511 -32.34 9.31 13.19
C LEU A 511 -33.55 8.69 13.90
N ASN A 512 -34.02 7.56 13.41
CA ASN A 512 -35.22 6.84 13.93
C ASN A 512 -34.88 5.77 14.97
N GLY A 513 -33.67 5.80 15.53
CA GLY A 513 -33.17 4.79 16.48
C GLY A 513 -32.46 3.63 15.81
N GLY A 514 -31.62 2.92 16.59
CA GLY A 514 -30.77 1.86 16.07
C GLY A 514 -29.49 2.40 15.43
N THR A 515 -28.81 1.56 14.65
CA THR A 515 -27.54 1.89 13.99
C THR A 515 -27.51 1.40 12.54
N ILE A 516 -26.62 1.93 11.73
CA ILE A 516 -26.42 1.53 10.32
C ILE A 516 -26.12 0.02 10.20
N GLY A 517 -25.44 -0.57 11.17
CA GLY A 517 -25.00 -1.96 11.11
C GLY A 517 -23.77 -2.20 10.22
N ALA A 518 -23.39 -3.45 10.11
CA ALA A 518 -22.23 -3.86 9.29
C ALA A 518 -22.51 -3.70 7.80
N SER A 519 -21.52 -3.21 7.05
CA SER A 519 -21.56 -3.23 5.58
C SER A 519 -20.99 -4.55 5.07
N ILE A 520 -21.72 -5.21 4.19
CA ILE A 520 -21.31 -6.48 3.58
C ILE A 520 -21.12 -6.27 2.09
N THR A 521 -19.95 -6.63 1.60
CA THR A 521 -19.68 -6.72 0.16
C THR A 521 -19.79 -8.18 -0.26
N ARG A 522 -20.65 -8.50 -1.22
CA ARG A 522 -20.76 -9.80 -1.87
C ARG A 522 -20.08 -9.75 -3.21
N GLN A 523 -19.23 -10.74 -3.49
CA GLN A 523 -18.49 -10.80 -4.73
C GLN A 523 -18.68 -12.14 -5.42
N TRP A 524 -18.99 -12.08 -6.71
CA TRP A 524 -18.85 -13.16 -7.66
C TRP A 524 -17.66 -12.90 -8.56
N GLU A 525 -16.85 -13.92 -8.81
CA GLU A 525 -15.72 -13.84 -9.70
C GLU A 525 -15.62 -15.10 -10.55
N ALA A 526 -15.36 -14.91 -11.84
CA ALA A 526 -14.98 -15.98 -12.76
C ALA A 526 -13.63 -15.66 -13.39
N GLY A 527 -12.75 -16.64 -13.48
CA GLY A 527 -11.39 -16.38 -13.96
C GLY A 527 -10.82 -17.52 -14.77
N PHE A 528 -9.88 -17.13 -15.63
CA PHE A 528 -9.00 -17.99 -16.39
C PHE A 528 -7.56 -17.69 -16.01
N LYS A 529 -6.78 -18.71 -15.65
CA LYS A 529 -5.38 -18.61 -15.29
C LYS A 529 -4.56 -19.62 -16.04
N SER A 530 -3.45 -19.20 -16.61
CA SER A 530 -2.56 -20.09 -17.32
C SER A 530 -1.10 -19.73 -17.13
N ASP A 531 -0.26 -20.76 -17.02
CA ASP A 531 1.19 -20.64 -16.93
C ASP A 531 1.82 -21.29 -18.16
N TRP A 532 2.68 -20.56 -18.88
CA TRP A 532 3.31 -20.98 -20.13
C TRP A 532 4.84 -21.01 -19.99
N PHE A 533 5.52 -21.70 -20.90
CA PHE A 533 6.99 -21.80 -20.97
C PHE A 533 7.60 -22.28 -19.64
N ASP A 534 7.14 -23.41 -19.13
CA ASP A 534 7.56 -23.96 -17.82
C ASP A 534 7.31 -23.01 -16.65
N GLU A 535 6.11 -22.42 -16.60
CA GLU A 535 5.66 -21.47 -15.57
C GLU A 535 6.39 -20.11 -15.59
N ARG A 536 7.12 -19.79 -16.68
CA ARG A 536 7.85 -18.53 -16.81
C ARG A 536 6.96 -17.35 -17.20
N LEU A 537 5.83 -17.59 -17.86
CA LEU A 537 4.88 -16.57 -18.30
C LEU A 537 3.49 -16.93 -17.80
N ARG A 538 2.89 -16.03 -17.05
CA ARG A 538 1.52 -16.16 -16.52
C ARG A 538 0.58 -15.21 -17.24
N PHE A 539 -0.57 -15.73 -17.65
CA PHE A 539 -1.71 -14.97 -18.16
C PHE A 539 -2.92 -15.21 -17.27
N ASN A 540 -3.57 -14.13 -16.83
CA ASN A 540 -4.81 -14.15 -16.06
C ASN A 540 -5.86 -13.26 -16.72
N LEU A 541 -7.10 -13.75 -16.74
CA LEU A 541 -8.31 -13.00 -17.08
C LEU A 541 -9.32 -13.20 -15.97
N ASN A 542 -9.86 -12.11 -15.41
CA ASN A 542 -10.85 -12.15 -14.35
C ASN A 542 -12.06 -11.27 -14.71
N LEU A 543 -13.23 -11.80 -14.47
CA LEU A 543 -14.51 -11.10 -14.54
C LEU A 543 -15.07 -11.06 -13.12
N TYR A 544 -15.53 -9.92 -12.65
CA TYR A 544 -16.05 -9.79 -11.30
C TYR A 544 -17.32 -8.93 -11.23
N SER A 545 -18.16 -9.23 -10.26
CA SER A 545 -19.30 -8.43 -9.84
C SER A 545 -19.33 -8.35 -8.32
N MET A 546 -19.43 -7.13 -7.80
CA MET A 546 -19.41 -6.84 -6.38
C MET A 546 -20.57 -5.92 -6.02
N ASP A 547 -21.33 -6.29 -4.99
CA ASP A 547 -22.42 -5.49 -4.44
C ASP A 547 -22.13 -5.16 -2.98
N MET A 548 -22.08 -3.87 -2.64
CA MET A 548 -21.85 -3.37 -1.30
C MET A 548 -23.11 -2.69 -0.79
N ASN A 549 -23.66 -3.19 0.31
CA ASN A 549 -24.82 -2.63 1.00
C ASN A 549 -24.42 -1.79 2.23
N ASN A 550 -25.42 -1.19 2.87
CA ASN A 550 -25.30 -0.41 4.10
C ASN A 550 -24.24 0.71 4.02
N LEU A 551 -24.16 1.35 2.84
CA LEU A 551 -23.47 2.63 2.75
C LEU A 551 -24.22 3.66 3.59
N SER A 552 -23.49 4.57 4.24
CA SER A 552 -24.10 5.59 5.07
C SER A 552 -23.60 6.99 4.74
N TYR A 553 -24.47 7.96 4.94
CA TYR A 553 -24.13 9.37 4.90
C TYR A 553 -24.60 10.07 6.18
N GLU A 554 -23.94 11.17 6.52
CA GLU A 554 -24.29 11.98 7.66
C GLU A 554 -25.48 12.90 7.33
N VAL A 555 -26.49 12.90 8.19
CA VAL A 555 -27.65 13.80 8.06
C VAL A 555 -27.25 15.18 8.58
N LEU A 556 -27.39 16.20 7.74
CA LEU A 556 -27.16 17.58 8.10
C LEU A 556 -28.48 18.28 8.41
N ASN A 557 -28.47 19.24 9.33
CA ASN A 557 -29.62 20.10 9.57
C ASN A 557 -29.79 21.13 8.42
N THR A 558 -30.86 21.91 8.50
CA THR A 558 -31.18 22.96 7.50
C THR A 558 -30.11 24.01 7.33
N SER A 559 -29.22 24.19 8.31
CA SER A 559 -28.08 25.10 8.27
C SER A 559 -26.78 24.41 7.78
N GLY A 560 -26.86 23.17 7.29
CA GLY A 560 -25.70 22.40 6.80
C GLY A 560 -24.74 21.91 7.90
N LYS A 561 -25.16 21.95 9.19
CA LYS A 561 -24.37 21.43 10.29
C LYS A 561 -24.68 19.97 10.56
N SER A 562 -23.66 19.22 11.00
CA SER A 562 -23.80 17.84 11.47
C SER A 562 -24.89 17.71 12.53
N THR A 563 -25.77 16.72 12.37
CA THR A 563 -26.72 16.32 13.41
C THR A 563 -26.17 15.22 14.31
N GLY A 564 -25.04 14.59 13.92
CA GLY A 564 -24.50 13.40 14.56
C GLY A 564 -25.25 12.10 14.19
N TYR A 565 -26.34 12.20 13.43
CA TYR A 565 -27.11 11.05 12.93
C TYR A 565 -26.75 10.73 11.48
N TYR A 566 -27.01 9.48 11.11
CA TYR A 566 -26.73 8.95 9.79
C TYR A 566 -27.98 8.33 9.18
N ASP A 567 -27.93 8.11 7.86
CA ASP A 567 -28.95 7.40 7.12
C ASP A 567 -28.30 6.54 6.04
N PHE A 568 -29.06 5.61 5.46
CA PHE A 568 -28.57 4.72 4.40
C PHE A 568 -28.36 5.49 3.10
N ALA A 569 -27.21 5.29 2.48
CA ALA A 569 -26.81 5.93 1.23
C ALA A 569 -27.08 5.07 -0.01
N GLY A 570 -27.85 3.99 0.13
CA GLY A 570 -28.11 3.03 -0.95
C GLY A 570 -26.97 2.03 -1.14
N ASP A 571 -26.91 1.47 -2.34
CA ASP A 571 -25.95 0.42 -2.72
C ASP A 571 -24.87 0.97 -3.64
N LEU A 572 -23.74 0.29 -3.68
CA LEU A 572 -22.66 0.58 -4.60
C LEU A 572 -22.23 -0.71 -5.30
N THR A 573 -22.56 -0.79 -6.59
CA THR A 573 -22.18 -1.92 -7.43
C THR A 573 -20.86 -1.65 -8.14
N ARG A 574 -20.09 -2.71 -8.37
CA ARG A 574 -18.85 -2.69 -9.14
C ARG A 574 -18.75 -3.93 -9.98
N GLN A 575 -18.59 -3.77 -11.27
CA GLN A 575 -18.39 -4.85 -12.23
C GLN A 575 -17.18 -4.54 -13.07
N GLY A 576 -16.45 -5.56 -13.50
CA GLY A 576 -15.29 -5.29 -14.31
C GLY A 576 -14.58 -6.50 -14.87
N VAL A 577 -13.57 -6.17 -15.67
CA VAL A 577 -12.67 -7.12 -16.33
C VAL A 577 -11.24 -6.73 -15.99
N GLU A 578 -10.43 -7.70 -15.63
CA GLU A 578 -9.00 -7.51 -15.37
C GLU A 578 -8.20 -8.54 -16.17
N ILE A 579 -7.18 -8.07 -16.88
CA ILE A 579 -6.26 -8.91 -17.65
C ILE A 579 -4.86 -8.57 -17.16
N ASP A 580 -4.05 -9.60 -16.90
CA ASP A 580 -2.62 -9.40 -16.64
C ASP A 580 -1.78 -10.49 -17.33
N LEU A 581 -0.61 -10.08 -17.81
CA LEU A 581 0.41 -10.91 -18.43
C LEU A 581 1.73 -10.58 -17.73
N ILE A 582 2.28 -11.52 -16.98
CA ILE A 582 3.46 -11.29 -16.14
C ILE A 582 4.45 -12.45 -16.33
N GLY A 583 5.71 -12.15 -16.62
CA GLY A 583 6.78 -13.14 -16.66
C GLY A 583 7.77 -12.94 -17.79
N ARG A 584 8.34 -14.06 -18.28
CA ARG A 584 9.34 -14.08 -19.34
C ARG A 584 8.79 -14.73 -20.61
N VAL A 585 8.71 -13.95 -21.68
CA VAL A 585 8.38 -14.44 -23.01
C VAL A 585 9.59 -15.13 -23.63
N LEU A 586 10.75 -14.52 -23.50
CA LEU A 586 12.08 -15.05 -23.86
C LEU A 586 12.97 -15.06 -22.61
N PRO A 587 14.04 -15.84 -22.58
CA PRO A 587 15.02 -15.76 -21.47
C PRO A 587 15.52 -14.35 -21.22
N GLU A 588 15.65 -13.52 -22.26
CA GLU A 588 16.13 -12.15 -22.26
C GLU A 588 15.02 -11.12 -22.01
N LEU A 589 13.75 -11.46 -22.31
CA LEU A 589 12.64 -10.50 -22.32
C LEU A 589 11.63 -10.80 -21.22
N GLU A 590 11.55 -9.92 -20.25
CA GLU A 590 10.53 -9.87 -19.22
C GLU A 590 9.41 -8.92 -19.61
N VAL A 591 8.16 -9.32 -19.35
CA VAL A 591 6.97 -8.50 -19.59
C VAL A 591 6.11 -8.44 -18.33
N MET A 592 5.58 -7.26 -18.05
CA MET A 592 4.49 -7.02 -17.11
C MET A 592 3.49 -6.11 -17.82
N ALA A 593 2.34 -6.65 -18.19
CA ALA A 593 1.32 -5.89 -18.89
C ALA A 593 -0.04 -6.17 -18.25
N GLY A 594 -0.85 -5.15 -18.17
CA GLY A 594 -2.17 -5.30 -17.58
C GLY A 594 -3.17 -4.24 -18.02
N TYR A 595 -4.44 -4.62 -17.98
CA TYR A 595 -5.56 -3.75 -18.28
C TYR A 595 -6.70 -4.06 -17.32
N SER A 596 -7.40 -3.02 -16.86
CA SER A 596 -8.60 -3.15 -16.05
C SER A 596 -9.69 -2.22 -16.55
N TYR A 597 -10.88 -2.76 -16.70
CA TYR A 597 -12.13 -2.04 -16.88
C TYR A 597 -12.96 -2.13 -15.61
N LEU A 598 -13.50 -1.01 -15.14
CA LEU A 598 -14.33 -0.89 -13.97
C LEU A 598 -15.59 -0.10 -14.28
N ASP A 599 -16.75 -0.72 -14.13
CA ASP A 599 -18.04 -0.04 -14.05
C ASP A 599 -18.53 -0.02 -12.58
N ALA A 600 -18.36 1.14 -11.93
CA ALA A 600 -18.74 1.36 -10.54
C ALA A 600 -19.82 2.42 -10.45
N LYS A 601 -20.97 2.10 -9.83
CA LYS A 601 -22.17 2.95 -9.81
C LYS A 601 -22.92 2.89 -8.50
N TYR A 602 -23.33 4.05 -8.01
CA TYR A 602 -24.34 4.14 -6.96
C TYR A 602 -25.71 3.71 -7.51
N LYS A 603 -26.47 2.96 -6.73
CA LYS A 603 -27.81 2.47 -7.04
C LYS A 603 -28.76 2.66 -5.86
N ASN A 604 -30.03 2.93 -6.15
CA ASN A 604 -31.07 3.09 -5.14
C ASN A 604 -30.66 4.07 -4.04
N SER A 605 -29.93 5.14 -4.41
CA SER A 605 -29.34 6.01 -3.42
C SER A 605 -30.18 7.26 -3.17
N PRO A 606 -30.61 7.51 -1.91
CA PRO A 606 -31.22 8.79 -1.57
C PRO A 606 -30.20 9.92 -1.49
N ALA A 607 -28.90 9.58 -1.39
CA ALA A 607 -27.81 10.51 -1.16
C ALA A 607 -27.08 10.93 -2.43
N TYR A 608 -26.85 9.98 -3.34
CA TYR A 608 -26.08 10.14 -4.57
C TYR A 608 -26.96 10.00 -5.80
N VAL A 609 -26.55 10.59 -6.90
CA VAL A 609 -27.25 10.43 -8.18
C VAL A 609 -27.06 9.01 -8.69
N ASP A 610 -28.16 8.31 -8.95
CA ASP A 610 -28.14 6.95 -9.46
C ASP A 610 -27.35 6.85 -10.77
N GLY A 611 -26.54 5.81 -10.90
CA GLY A 611 -25.65 5.60 -12.03
C GLY A 611 -24.36 6.41 -11.98
N SER A 612 -24.18 7.32 -11.01
CA SER A 612 -22.96 8.10 -10.89
C SER A 612 -21.80 7.27 -10.35
N ARG A 613 -20.57 7.64 -10.81
CA ARG A 613 -19.33 6.98 -10.39
C ARG A 613 -18.86 7.46 -9.01
N PRO A 614 -18.26 6.58 -8.19
CA PRO A 614 -17.58 6.98 -6.95
C PRO A 614 -16.38 7.90 -7.24
N MET A 615 -16.03 8.73 -6.25
CA MET A 615 -14.87 9.61 -6.30
C MET A 615 -13.60 8.85 -6.70
N MET A 616 -12.84 9.41 -7.65
CA MET A 616 -11.56 8.90 -8.14
C MET A 616 -11.61 7.48 -8.75
N ALA A 617 -12.78 6.94 -9.06
CA ALA A 617 -12.92 5.67 -9.74
C ALA A 617 -12.64 5.82 -11.24
N ALA A 618 -11.43 5.43 -11.66
CA ALA A 618 -11.08 5.35 -13.08
C ALA A 618 -11.79 4.17 -13.72
N GLN A 619 -12.45 4.39 -14.86
CA GLN A 619 -13.11 3.33 -15.61
C GLN A 619 -12.11 2.44 -16.34
N HIS A 620 -11.05 2.99 -16.85
CA HIS A 620 -9.99 2.29 -17.56
C HIS A 620 -8.64 2.55 -16.91
N THR A 621 -7.86 1.50 -16.70
CA THR A 621 -6.45 1.60 -16.32
C THR A 621 -5.64 0.61 -17.13
N GLY A 622 -4.39 0.96 -17.44
CA GLY A 622 -3.50 0.08 -18.19
C GLY A 622 -2.05 0.33 -17.81
N ASN A 623 -1.28 -0.72 -17.90
CA ASN A 623 0.16 -0.65 -17.70
C ASN A 623 0.87 -1.63 -18.62
N VAL A 624 2.07 -1.27 -19.01
CA VAL A 624 3.02 -2.16 -19.66
C VAL A 624 4.41 -1.82 -19.18
N TRP A 625 5.20 -2.83 -18.86
CA TRP A 625 6.63 -2.74 -18.60
C TRP A 625 7.33 -3.88 -19.32
N LEU A 626 8.33 -3.54 -20.11
CA LEU A 626 9.18 -4.47 -20.83
C LEU A 626 10.61 -4.30 -20.32
N ASN A 627 11.32 -5.40 -20.14
CA ASN A 627 12.71 -5.39 -19.70
C ASN A 627 13.51 -6.42 -20.49
N TYR A 628 14.46 -5.95 -21.30
CA TYR A 628 15.31 -6.79 -22.13
C TYR A 628 16.75 -6.77 -21.61
N THR A 629 17.32 -7.95 -21.35
CA THR A 629 18.70 -8.09 -20.87
C THR A 629 19.53 -8.89 -21.88
N VAL A 630 20.61 -8.28 -22.38
CA VAL A 630 21.55 -8.96 -23.28
C VAL A 630 22.35 -10.00 -22.50
N ARG A 631 22.21 -11.28 -22.84
CA ARG A 631 22.83 -12.40 -22.11
C ARG A 631 24.13 -12.91 -22.73
N HIS A 632 24.37 -12.61 -24.00
CA HIS A 632 25.49 -13.16 -24.78
C HIS A 632 26.20 -12.06 -25.57
N GLY A 633 27.43 -12.33 -26.04
CA GLY A 633 28.21 -11.44 -26.86
C GLY A 633 28.89 -10.29 -26.11
N ALA A 634 29.42 -9.32 -26.84
CA ALA A 634 30.19 -8.20 -26.31
C ALA A 634 29.37 -7.25 -25.42
N LEU A 635 28.06 -7.20 -25.62
CA LEU A 635 27.14 -6.35 -24.86
C LEU A 635 26.45 -7.11 -23.70
N LYS A 636 26.96 -8.30 -23.31
CA LYS A 636 26.43 -9.06 -22.18
C LYS A 636 26.37 -8.20 -20.93
N GLY A 637 25.19 -8.19 -20.29
CA GLY A 637 24.90 -7.40 -19.09
C GLY A 637 24.23 -6.05 -19.38
N LEU A 638 24.10 -5.67 -20.66
CA LEU A 638 23.32 -4.50 -21.04
C LEU A 638 21.81 -4.81 -20.85
N ASN A 639 21.07 -3.86 -20.26
CA ASN A 639 19.67 -4.01 -19.93
C ASN A 639 18.91 -2.77 -20.37
N PHE A 640 17.75 -2.98 -21.00
CA PHE A 640 16.84 -1.93 -21.44
C PHE A 640 15.46 -2.18 -20.82
N GLY A 641 14.94 -1.21 -20.10
CA GLY A 641 13.59 -1.24 -19.57
C GLY A 641 12.76 -0.07 -20.11
N GLY A 642 11.49 -0.32 -20.32
CA GLY A 642 10.57 0.74 -20.70
C GLY A 642 9.14 0.36 -20.40
N GLY A 643 8.34 1.37 -20.01
CA GLY A 643 6.96 1.12 -19.69
C GLY A 643 6.08 2.35 -19.76
N ALA A 644 4.78 2.07 -19.88
CA ALA A 644 3.73 3.05 -19.87
C ALA A 644 2.71 2.73 -18.76
N TYR A 645 2.21 3.77 -18.12
CA TYR A 645 1.13 3.68 -17.15
C TYR A 645 0.03 4.66 -17.53
N TYR A 646 -1.17 4.12 -17.77
CA TYR A 646 -2.37 4.85 -18.16
C TYR A 646 -3.41 4.82 -17.05
N VAL A 647 -4.00 5.98 -16.77
CA VAL A 647 -5.17 6.12 -15.89
C VAL A 647 -6.22 6.94 -16.63
N GLY A 648 -7.40 6.36 -16.75
CA GLY A 648 -8.57 7.01 -17.37
C GLY A 648 -9.09 8.21 -16.57
N ASP A 649 -10.09 8.86 -17.12
CA ASP A 649 -10.77 9.97 -16.48
C ASP A 649 -11.46 9.56 -15.17
N ARG A 650 -11.52 10.47 -14.20
CA ARG A 650 -12.01 10.21 -12.86
C ARG A 650 -12.81 11.37 -12.30
N PRO A 651 -14.03 11.13 -11.75
CA PRO A 651 -14.75 12.20 -11.07
C PRO A 651 -13.98 12.61 -9.82
N VAL A 652 -13.80 13.91 -9.61
CA VAL A 652 -13.05 14.46 -8.49
C VAL A 652 -13.75 14.26 -7.14
N ASN A 653 -15.06 14.10 -7.17
CA ASN A 653 -15.91 13.87 -5.99
C ASN A 653 -17.14 13.06 -6.37
N GLU A 654 -17.96 12.69 -5.39
CA GLU A 654 -19.25 12.06 -5.64
C GLU A 654 -20.29 13.05 -6.14
N TYR A 655 -21.14 12.62 -7.06
CA TYR A 655 -22.29 13.38 -7.51
C TYR A 655 -23.46 13.17 -6.54
N THR A 656 -23.77 14.20 -5.75
CA THR A 656 -24.77 14.11 -4.68
C THR A 656 -26.14 14.68 -5.13
N GLN A 657 -27.23 14.12 -4.58
CA GLN A 657 -28.62 14.64 -4.77
C GLN A 657 -29.04 15.51 -3.59
N LYS A 658 -28.93 15.01 -2.37
CA LYS A 658 -29.46 15.62 -1.16
C LYS A 658 -28.39 15.92 -0.10
N VAL A 659 -27.20 15.38 -0.28
CA VAL A 659 -26.16 15.45 0.73
C VAL A 659 -25.13 16.50 0.36
N VAL A 660 -24.84 17.39 1.29
CA VAL A 660 -23.67 18.27 1.20
C VAL A 660 -22.46 17.46 1.61
N VAL A 661 -21.70 17.00 0.65
CA VAL A 661 -20.33 16.51 0.89
C VAL A 661 -19.38 17.68 0.72
N HIS A 662 -18.32 17.76 1.53
CA HIS A 662 -17.31 18.82 1.44
C HIS A 662 -16.96 19.16 -0.02
N ASN A 663 -17.05 20.43 -0.38
CA ASN A 663 -16.80 20.99 -1.73
C ASN A 663 -17.73 20.47 -2.84
N THR A 664 -18.92 19.96 -2.50
CA THR A 664 -19.97 19.67 -3.49
C THR A 664 -21.26 20.40 -3.14
N LYS A 665 -21.99 20.83 -4.17
CA LYS A 665 -23.38 21.28 -4.01
C LYS A 665 -24.30 20.15 -4.50
N PRO A 666 -25.36 19.81 -3.78
CA PRO A 666 -26.35 18.84 -4.25
C PRO A 666 -26.90 19.24 -5.62
N GLY A 667 -27.05 18.28 -6.52
CA GLY A 667 -27.53 18.49 -7.88
C GLY A 667 -26.47 19.03 -8.86
N VAL A 668 -25.27 19.39 -8.39
CA VAL A 668 -24.17 19.85 -9.26
C VAL A 668 -23.22 18.68 -9.51
N LYS A 669 -23.06 18.33 -10.79
CA LYS A 669 -22.11 17.27 -11.20
C LYS A 669 -20.68 17.74 -10.96
N PRO A 670 -19.87 16.97 -10.18
CA PRO A 670 -18.47 17.30 -10.01
C PRO A 670 -17.71 17.17 -11.33
N PHE A 671 -16.68 18.00 -11.53
CA PHE A 671 -15.83 17.89 -12.71
C PHE A 671 -15.04 16.57 -12.72
N THR A 672 -14.54 16.21 -13.87
CA THR A 672 -13.77 14.99 -14.11
C THR A 672 -12.33 15.37 -14.41
N LEU A 673 -11.38 14.76 -13.69
CA LEU A 673 -9.96 14.87 -14.00
C LEU A 673 -9.65 14.10 -15.27
N ASP A 674 -8.84 14.70 -16.16
CA ASP A 674 -8.46 14.10 -17.43
C ASP A 674 -7.67 12.80 -17.25
N ALA A 675 -7.77 11.95 -18.26
CA ALA A 675 -6.91 10.80 -18.41
C ALA A 675 -5.46 11.23 -18.69
N TYR A 676 -4.51 10.43 -18.23
CA TYR A 676 -3.09 10.68 -18.52
C TYR A 676 -2.30 9.38 -18.71
N THR A 677 -1.18 9.51 -19.44
CA THR A 677 -0.21 8.40 -19.62
C THR A 677 1.18 8.90 -19.29
N THR A 678 1.87 8.19 -18.41
CA THR A 678 3.30 8.43 -18.15
C THR A 678 4.14 7.36 -18.86
N LEU A 679 5.26 7.78 -19.46
CA LEU A 679 6.24 6.89 -20.06
C LEU A 679 7.52 6.92 -19.24
N ASN A 680 8.05 5.74 -18.93
CA ASN A 680 9.29 5.55 -18.17
C ASN A 680 10.27 4.71 -18.96
N LEU A 681 11.56 5.06 -18.90
CA LEU A 681 12.64 4.32 -19.54
C LEU A 681 13.75 4.04 -18.53
N GLN A 682 14.46 2.93 -18.77
CA GLN A 682 15.62 2.53 -18.00
C GLN A 682 16.67 1.93 -18.93
N VAL A 683 17.92 2.30 -18.73
CA VAL A 683 19.09 1.64 -19.34
C VAL A 683 20.04 1.26 -18.23
N GLY A 684 20.52 0.02 -18.24
CA GLY A 684 21.46 -0.48 -17.25
C GLY A 684 22.56 -1.29 -17.87
N TYR A 685 23.69 -1.35 -17.17
CA TYR A 685 24.81 -2.23 -17.51
C TYR A 685 25.34 -2.89 -16.25
N SER A 686 25.46 -4.21 -16.30
CA SER A 686 26.00 -5.00 -15.19
C SER A 686 27.25 -5.75 -15.66
N PHE A 687 28.37 -5.48 -15.01
CA PHE A 687 29.65 -6.11 -15.29
C PHE A 687 30.30 -6.58 -13.98
N LYS A 688 30.53 -7.90 -13.88
CA LYS A 688 31.04 -8.55 -12.66
C LYS A 688 30.21 -8.12 -11.42
N ASN A 689 30.82 -7.40 -10.51
CA ASN A 689 30.25 -6.99 -9.23
C ASN A 689 29.61 -5.59 -9.27
N VAL A 690 29.73 -4.89 -10.40
CA VAL A 690 29.24 -3.51 -10.58
C VAL A 690 27.98 -3.52 -11.43
N SER A 691 26.98 -2.75 -11.07
CA SER A 691 25.87 -2.41 -11.96
C SER A 691 25.60 -0.92 -11.91
N ILE A 692 25.34 -0.33 -13.07
CA ILE A 692 24.88 1.04 -13.22
C ILE A 692 23.56 1.05 -13.94
N LYS A 693 22.61 1.85 -13.47
CA LYS A 693 21.29 2.03 -14.11
C LYS A 693 20.99 3.52 -14.21
N VAL A 694 20.43 3.92 -15.33
CA VAL A 694 19.91 5.27 -15.59
C VAL A 694 18.42 5.15 -15.77
N PHE A 695 17.67 5.99 -15.08
CA PHE A 695 16.21 6.06 -15.12
C PHE A 695 15.76 7.41 -15.70
N ALA A 696 14.77 7.39 -16.56
CA ALA A 696 14.06 8.56 -17.05
C ALA A 696 12.56 8.34 -16.86
N ASN A 697 11.98 9.01 -15.88
CA ASN A 697 10.57 8.87 -15.52
C ASN A 697 9.74 9.99 -16.11
N ASN A 698 8.50 9.66 -16.50
CA ASN A 698 7.55 10.59 -17.10
C ASN A 698 8.19 11.44 -18.22
N ILE A 699 8.84 10.78 -19.18
CA ILE A 699 9.64 11.45 -20.23
C ILE A 699 8.83 12.41 -21.08
N THR A 700 7.51 12.20 -21.18
CA THR A 700 6.56 13.08 -21.91
C THR A 700 6.15 14.29 -21.08
N ASP A 701 6.57 14.41 -19.82
CA ASP A 701 6.14 15.43 -18.85
C ASP A 701 4.61 15.50 -18.72
N ALA A 702 3.94 14.33 -18.83
CA ALA A 702 2.49 14.23 -18.75
C ALA A 702 2.00 14.69 -17.36
N ILE A 703 0.92 15.48 -17.37
CA ILE A 703 0.29 15.97 -16.15
C ILE A 703 -0.85 15.04 -15.77
N GLY A 704 -0.79 14.47 -14.58
CA GLY A 704 -1.87 13.74 -13.96
C GLY A 704 -2.11 14.26 -12.54
N TYR A 705 -3.35 14.23 -12.10
CA TYR A 705 -3.69 14.61 -10.73
C TYR A 705 -4.23 13.40 -9.96
N ASN A 706 -3.88 13.32 -8.69
CA ASN A 706 -4.56 12.50 -7.72
C ASN A 706 -5.18 13.43 -6.67
N ALA A 707 -6.35 13.08 -6.17
CA ALA A 707 -7.14 14.04 -5.41
C ALA A 707 -7.80 13.39 -4.19
N TYR A 708 -7.75 14.10 -3.08
CA TYR A 708 -8.74 13.97 -2.04
C TYR A 708 -9.47 15.31 -1.92
N TYR A 709 -10.40 15.54 -2.84
CA TYR A 709 -11.07 16.83 -2.99
C TYR A 709 -11.85 17.25 -1.76
N ARG A 710 -12.47 16.30 -1.04
CA ARG A 710 -13.11 16.54 0.26
C ARG A 710 -12.17 17.16 1.29
N GLY A 711 -10.88 16.81 1.24
CA GLY A 711 -9.83 17.40 2.08
C GLY A 711 -9.17 18.63 1.47
N GLY A 712 -9.59 19.06 0.28
CA GLY A 712 -9.00 20.20 -0.42
C GLY A 712 -7.63 19.91 -1.04
N PHE A 713 -7.30 18.63 -1.31
CA PHE A 713 -6.01 18.24 -1.89
C PHE A 713 -6.14 17.81 -3.34
N LEU A 714 -5.35 18.43 -4.21
CA LEU A 714 -5.14 18.07 -5.60
C LEU A 714 -3.63 18.01 -5.82
N ASN A 715 -3.07 16.82 -5.83
CA ASN A 715 -1.65 16.63 -6.00
C ASN A 715 -1.34 16.20 -7.43
N ARG A 716 -0.39 16.88 -8.03
CA ARG A 716 0.17 16.53 -9.33
C ARG A 716 1.11 15.34 -9.19
N ASN A 717 1.19 14.47 -10.22
CA ASN A 717 2.27 13.51 -10.37
C ASN A 717 3.61 14.24 -10.61
N ASP A 718 4.72 13.58 -10.31
CA ASP A 718 6.04 14.12 -10.56
C ASP A 718 6.23 14.44 -12.05
N PRO A 719 6.77 15.62 -12.40
CA PRO A 719 7.22 15.95 -13.74
C PRO A 719 8.33 15.01 -14.21
N ARG A 720 8.74 15.14 -15.46
CA ARG A 720 9.90 14.42 -16.00
C ARG A 720 11.10 14.56 -15.08
N ASN A 721 11.68 13.40 -14.75
CA ASN A 721 12.84 13.34 -13.84
C ASN A 721 13.79 12.22 -14.24
N PHE A 722 15.02 12.34 -13.77
CA PHE A 722 16.11 11.43 -14.10
C PHE A 722 16.81 10.97 -12.83
N ALA A 723 17.38 9.76 -12.88
CA ALA A 723 18.23 9.27 -11.81
C ALA A 723 19.29 8.31 -12.36
N VAL A 724 20.44 8.27 -11.68
CA VAL A 724 21.51 7.28 -11.90
C VAL A 724 21.69 6.50 -10.61
N GLN A 725 21.80 5.19 -10.72
CA GLN A 725 22.03 4.29 -9.60
C GLN A 725 23.24 3.42 -9.87
N LEU A 726 24.15 3.37 -8.92
CA LEU A 726 25.33 2.51 -8.91
C LEU A 726 25.19 1.49 -7.78
N ASN A 727 25.41 0.21 -8.07
CA ASN A 727 25.47 -0.85 -7.06
C ASN A 727 26.79 -1.62 -7.20
N TYR A 728 27.35 -2.01 -6.05
CA TYR A 728 28.52 -2.86 -5.95
C TYR A 728 28.26 -4.02 -5.01
N LYS A 729 28.51 -5.25 -5.48
CA LYS A 729 28.32 -6.48 -4.70
C LYS A 729 29.67 -7.11 -4.38
N PHE A 730 29.93 -7.30 -3.07
CA PHE A 730 31.10 -8.01 -2.56
C PHE A 730 30.88 -9.51 -2.44
#